data_aa3c0e597dfa456ffdcf2c42b59f2ba2
#
_entry.id   aa3c0e597dfa456ffdcf2c42b59f2ba2
#
_cell.length_a   1.000
_cell.length_b   1.000
_cell.length_c   1.000
_cell.angle_alpha   90.00
_cell.angle_beta   90.00
_cell.angle_gamma   90.00
#
_symmetry.space_group_name_H-M   'P 1'
#
loop_
_entity.id
_entity.type
_entity.pdbx_description
1 polymer ?
#
loop_
_entity_poly.entity_id
_entity_poly.type
_entity_poly.pdbx_seq_one_letter_code
_entity_poly.pdbx_strand_id
1 'polypeptide(L)'
;MTVPSETSTTIDPREVSLYAGHFDALWGVAWSPDGTRLLSGSHDGTARVWDANRGTELFALAGPSLSISAVAWSPDGTRLLTAAEDHSVRVWDATTGADLLTLGVGGSGVGGAVAWSPDSTRILTSFDDASARIWDASSGQVVRTLSGHTEHLTAVSWSPDGTRVATASDDGTARVWDVTTGTELLRVGPMAFVGRGATMGPDGRPTHVGPIEPMTGLSWSPDSRRIITAFDSAEPRVWDAATGEEVLSLHGRERRWVSVVSWSPDGSRIITDDISGTTAHIWDAATGEELLSLHGHNQWACALAWSPDSSRVATGSHDDTVRVWDAATGQTQLVLGAGNSVETVSWSPDGTRLSIGAKIGGNRVWDAATGQPRLTVDNGARELSEVVWSPDGTRLATSSYLSPRVLILDASTGDVVQALTAGEDDVNDIAWSPDSERILTGLGDDRAAIWDAARGERLLTLEGHSDMITSVAWSPNGQRALTGSQDGTARIWDAATGEVIHTYTGNWVRDVVWTQGGPRVVTGSADGAAHVWDVITSGELVTLRDDAAMVRSYAWSPDGTKVLAGFDDGVVRVWDEVSGKVVLSLAGHRFGVTDAQWSPDGTRILTGSEDGTVRLWDATTGEMTGLFLCFLPDGGVAILDAPSLSLRSGPGEVWDYLGRPEIL
;
A
#
# COMPACT_ATOMS: atom_id res chain seq x y z
N MET A 1 -54.94 -0.48 -1.64
CA MET A 1 -53.74 -0.12 -0.85
C MET A 1 -52.69 0.28 -1.86
N THR A 2 -52.51 1.56 -2.02
CA THR A 2 -51.51 2.15 -2.90
C THR A 2 -50.16 2.11 -2.19
N VAL A 3 -49.19 1.49 -2.83
CA VAL A 3 -47.78 1.50 -2.40
C VAL A 3 -47.25 2.94 -2.54
N PRO A 4 -46.59 3.52 -1.53
CA PRO A 4 -45.96 4.84 -1.68
C PRO A 4 -44.82 4.72 -2.69
N SER A 5 -44.75 5.68 -3.62
CA SER A 5 -43.63 5.84 -4.52
C SER A 5 -42.38 6.14 -3.73
N GLU A 6 -41.36 5.30 -3.85
CA GLU A 6 -40.03 5.53 -3.34
C GLU A 6 -39.47 6.82 -3.99
N THR A 7 -39.21 7.80 -3.16
CA THR A 7 -38.44 8.99 -3.58
C THR A 7 -36.98 8.57 -3.68
N SER A 8 -36.48 8.39 -4.91
CA SER A 8 -35.06 8.24 -5.21
C SER A 8 -34.32 9.50 -4.74
N THR A 9 -33.65 9.43 -3.63
CA THR A 9 -32.64 10.42 -3.23
C THR A 9 -31.39 10.17 -4.08
N THR A 10 -31.16 11.01 -5.06
CA THR A 10 -29.89 11.05 -5.81
C THR A 10 -28.79 11.56 -4.85
N ILE A 11 -27.85 10.69 -4.53
CA ILE A 11 -26.63 11.03 -3.78
C ILE A 11 -25.66 11.71 -4.75
N ASP A 12 -25.01 12.78 -4.31
CA ASP A 12 -23.90 13.39 -5.09
C ASP A 12 -22.78 12.34 -5.22
N PRO A 13 -22.36 11.95 -6.43
CA PRO A 13 -21.30 10.96 -6.64
C PRO A 13 -19.98 11.33 -5.95
N ARG A 14 -19.79 12.61 -5.57
CA ARG A 14 -18.62 13.10 -4.84
C ARG A 14 -18.68 12.83 -3.34
N GLU A 15 -19.87 12.50 -2.79
CA GLU A 15 -20.08 12.24 -1.37
C GLU A 15 -20.07 10.76 -1.02
N VAL A 16 -20.13 9.87 -2.02
CA VAL A 16 -20.10 8.43 -1.79
C VAL A 16 -18.65 7.98 -1.64
N SER A 17 -18.19 7.90 -0.41
CA SER A 17 -16.94 7.21 -0.08
C SER A 17 -17.16 5.70 -0.25
N LEU A 18 -17.04 5.22 -1.48
CA LEU A 18 -17.21 3.81 -1.84
C LEU A 18 -16.08 2.92 -1.32
N TYR A 19 -15.00 3.52 -0.81
CA TYR A 19 -13.88 2.86 -0.16
C TYR A 19 -13.52 3.52 1.14
N ALA A 20 -13.83 2.83 2.18
CA ALA A 20 -13.26 2.99 3.47
C ALA A 20 -11.98 2.14 3.53
N GLY A 21 -10.81 2.70 3.23
CA GLY A 21 -9.55 1.96 3.34
C GLY A 21 -8.33 2.84 3.21
N HIS A 22 -7.24 2.36 3.79
CA HIS A 22 -5.92 2.93 3.56
C HIS A 22 -5.40 2.47 2.20
N PHE A 23 -4.56 3.28 1.56
CA PHE A 23 -3.97 2.98 0.24
C PHE A 23 -2.43 2.93 0.29
N ASP A 24 -1.88 2.94 1.50
CA ASP A 24 -0.45 2.78 1.75
C ASP A 24 -0.24 2.03 3.07
N ALA A 25 0.98 1.60 3.31
CA ALA A 25 1.40 0.79 4.44
C ALA A 25 0.84 1.26 5.80
N LEU A 26 0.42 0.33 6.61
CA LEU A 26 -0.10 0.58 7.96
C LEU A 26 1.03 0.47 8.99
N TRP A 27 1.15 1.49 9.82
CA TRP A 27 2.17 1.57 10.87
C TRP A 27 1.61 1.47 12.30
N GLY A 28 0.30 1.62 12.46
CA GLY A 28 -0.29 1.55 13.77
C GLY A 28 -1.73 1.02 13.75
N VAL A 29 -2.08 0.19 14.73
CA VAL A 29 -3.46 -0.21 15.02
C VAL A 29 -3.72 -0.15 16.52
N ALA A 30 -4.93 0.25 16.91
CA ALA A 30 -5.33 0.28 18.31
C ALA A 30 -6.83 -0.03 18.47
N TRP A 31 -7.19 -0.81 19.48
CA TRP A 31 -8.57 -1.06 19.86
C TRP A 31 -9.14 0.04 20.73
N SER A 32 -10.43 0.37 20.55
CA SER A 32 -11.17 1.13 21.54
C SER A 32 -11.31 0.30 22.83
N PRO A 33 -11.36 0.95 24.02
CA PRO A 33 -11.43 0.24 25.30
C PRO A 33 -12.66 -0.65 25.47
N ASP A 34 -13.74 -0.34 24.74
CA ASP A 34 -14.97 -1.15 24.71
C ASP A 34 -14.92 -2.33 23.71
N GLY A 35 -13.84 -2.44 22.93
CA GLY A 35 -13.64 -3.49 21.93
C GLY A 35 -14.58 -3.42 20.73
N THR A 36 -15.28 -2.30 20.52
CA THR A 36 -16.26 -2.15 19.44
C THR A 36 -15.67 -1.46 18.20
N ARG A 37 -14.57 -0.71 18.35
CA ARG A 37 -13.94 0.06 17.28
C ARG A 37 -12.44 -0.20 17.18
N LEU A 38 -11.89 0.02 16.00
CA LEU A 38 -10.46 0.02 15.72
C LEU A 38 -10.03 1.39 15.20
N LEU A 39 -8.80 1.79 15.52
CA LEU A 39 -8.10 2.93 14.94
C LEU A 39 -6.90 2.38 14.18
N SER A 40 -6.70 2.81 12.96
CA SER A 40 -5.53 2.51 12.14
C SER A 40 -4.85 3.79 11.69
N GLY A 41 -3.53 3.77 11.50
CA GLY A 41 -2.73 4.85 10.98
C GLY A 41 -1.83 4.35 9.86
N SER A 42 -1.71 5.14 8.79
CA SER A 42 -1.06 4.73 7.55
C SER A 42 -0.08 5.78 7.01
N HIS A 43 0.83 5.33 6.17
CA HIS A 43 1.69 6.15 5.31
C HIS A 43 0.89 7.06 4.38
N ASP A 44 -0.38 6.73 4.09
CA ASP A 44 -1.29 7.58 3.30
C ASP A 44 -1.63 8.92 3.97
N GLY A 45 -1.05 9.21 5.14
CA GLY A 45 -1.28 10.43 5.91
C GLY A 45 -2.62 10.48 6.63
N THR A 46 -3.39 9.39 6.64
CA THR A 46 -4.69 9.32 7.33
C THR A 46 -4.66 8.37 8.51
N ALA A 47 -5.46 8.68 9.53
CA ALA A 47 -5.86 7.70 10.52
C ALA A 47 -7.38 7.46 10.40
N ARG A 48 -7.82 6.21 10.56
CA ARG A 48 -9.21 5.81 10.32
C ARG A 48 -9.79 5.05 11.49
N VAL A 49 -11.07 5.30 11.76
CA VAL A 49 -11.83 4.61 12.81
C VAL A 49 -12.84 3.66 12.16
N TRP A 50 -12.84 2.41 12.60
CA TRP A 50 -13.61 1.30 12.04
C TRP A 50 -14.58 0.71 13.07
N ASP A 51 -15.74 0.25 12.63
CA ASP A 51 -16.58 -0.67 13.40
C ASP A 51 -15.94 -2.06 13.38
N ALA A 52 -15.47 -2.53 14.52
CA ALA A 52 -14.73 -3.78 14.64
C ALA A 52 -15.59 -5.05 14.53
N ASN A 53 -16.89 -4.92 14.46
CA ASN A 53 -17.81 -6.05 14.25
C ASN A 53 -18.31 -6.14 12.81
N ARG A 54 -18.46 -4.97 12.14
CA ARG A 54 -18.94 -4.87 10.77
C ARG A 54 -17.85 -4.70 9.73
N GLY A 55 -16.66 -4.26 10.14
CA GLY A 55 -15.57 -3.97 9.23
C GLY A 55 -15.74 -2.67 8.45
N THR A 56 -16.73 -1.83 8.80
CA THR A 56 -17.01 -0.58 8.08
C THR A 56 -16.21 0.59 8.68
N GLU A 57 -15.71 1.49 7.84
CA GLU A 57 -15.15 2.76 8.28
C GLU A 57 -16.26 3.62 8.87
N LEU A 58 -16.00 4.18 10.04
CA LEU A 58 -16.90 5.13 10.69
C LEU A 58 -16.55 6.57 10.29
N PHE A 59 -15.27 6.91 10.27
CA PHE A 59 -14.74 8.17 9.76
C PHE A 59 -13.22 8.13 9.63
N ALA A 60 -12.68 9.02 8.79
CA ALA A 60 -11.25 9.28 8.67
C ALA A 60 -10.88 10.60 9.37
N LEU A 61 -9.73 10.61 10.03
CA LEU A 61 -9.12 11.81 10.58
C LEU A 61 -8.25 12.45 9.50
N ALA A 62 -8.64 13.62 9.05
CA ALA A 62 -7.83 14.41 8.11
C ALA A 62 -6.67 15.03 8.89
N GLY A 63 -5.55 14.37 8.88
CA GLY A 63 -4.30 14.80 9.51
C GLY A 63 -3.45 15.71 8.63
N PRO A 64 -2.22 16.01 9.06
CA PRO A 64 -1.21 16.60 8.21
C PRO A 64 -0.98 15.69 7.00
N SER A 65 -0.55 16.26 5.89
CA SER A 65 -0.32 15.58 4.61
C SER A 65 0.88 14.62 4.58
N LEU A 66 1.35 14.13 5.74
CA LEU A 66 2.48 13.23 5.89
C LEU A 66 2.08 11.98 6.69
N SER A 67 2.80 10.90 6.47
CA SER A 67 2.63 9.58 7.07
C SER A 67 2.31 9.59 8.58
N ILE A 68 1.35 8.76 8.99
CA ILE A 68 1.03 8.52 10.41
C ILE A 68 1.87 7.34 10.92
N SER A 69 2.79 7.63 11.83
CA SER A 69 3.73 6.64 12.39
C SER A 69 3.18 5.87 13.58
N ALA A 70 2.27 6.45 14.37
CA ALA A 70 1.66 5.76 15.51
C ALA A 70 0.27 6.29 15.84
N VAL A 71 -0.57 5.41 16.40
CA VAL A 71 -1.93 5.73 16.84
C VAL A 71 -2.23 5.09 18.20
N ALA A 72 -3.08 5.74 19.01
CA ALA A 72 -3.55 5.18 20.28
C ALA A 72 -4.95 5.68 20.67
N TRP A 73 -5.75 4.83 21.33
CA TRP A 73 -6.98 5.19 22.01
C TRP A 73 -6.69 5.61 23.44
N SER A 74 -7.37 6.65 23.92
CA SER A 74 -7.37 6.93 25.37
C SER A 74 -8.12 5.83 26.12
N PRO A 75 -7.66 5.39 27.30
CA PRO A 75 -8.31 4.34 28.08
C PRO A 75 -9.77 4.63 28.45
N ASP A 76 -10.17 5.92 28.53
CA ASP A 76 -11.56 6.34 28.75
C ASP A 76 -12.45 6.26 27.48
N GLY A 77 -11.84 5.95 26.32
CA GLY A 77 -12.54 5.81 25.04
C GLY A 77 -13.01 7.11 24.41
N THR A 78 -12.66 8.27 24.97
CA THR A 78 -13.18 9.57 24.52
C THR A 78 -12.29 10.27 23.51
N ARG A 79 -10.99 9.92 23.42
CA ARG A 79 -10.00 10.60 22.59
C ARG A 79 -9.13 9.62 21.83
N LEU A 80 -8.61 10.11 20.71
CA LEU A 80 -7.64 9.42 19.86
C LEU A 80 -6.34 10.22 19.86
N LEU A 81 -5.23 9.53 19.62
CA LEU A 81 -3.90 10.10 19.49
C LEU A 81 -3.29 9.64 18.18
N THR A 82 -2.70 10.56 17.44
CA THR A 82 -1.91 10.27 16.24
C THR A 82 -0.56 10.96 16.33
N ALA A 83 0.49 10.28 15.92
CA ALA A 83 1.81 10.86 15.66
C ALA A 83 2.11 10.75 14.16
N ALA A 84 2.69 11.78 13.58
CA ALA A 84 2.99 11.86 12.16
C ALA A 84 4.46 12.25 11.89
N GLU A 85 4.96 11.93 10.69
CA GLU A 85 6.33 12.24 10.26
C GLU A 85 6.60 13.75 10.14
N ASP A 86 5.56 14.59 10.12
CA ASP A 86 5.73 16.06 10.25
C ASP A 86 6.10 16.48 11.66
N HIS A 87 6.37 15.50 12.53
CA HIS A 87 6.68 15.66 13.95
C HIS A 87 5.53 16.24 14.79
N SER A 88 4.29 16.20 14.31
CA SER A 88 3.12 16.59 15.08
C SER A 88 2.52 15.39 15.82
N VAL A 89 2.05 15.64 17.03
CA VAL A 89 1.18 14.72 17.78
C VAL A 89 -0.14 15.41 18.01
N ARG A 90 -1.24 14.78 17.59
CA ARG A 90 -2.58 15.35 17.67
C ARG A 90 -3.50 14.51 18.53
N VAL A 91 -4.36 15.18 19.25
CA VAL A 91 -5.43 14.59 20.06
C VAL A 91 -6.76 14.91 19.39
N TRP A 92 -7.58 13.89 19.18
CA TRP A 92 -8.86 14.00 18.47
C TRP A 92 -10.00 13.54 19.37
N ASP A 93 -11.19 14.07 19.15
CA ASP A 93 -12.42 13.54 19.73
C ASP A 93 -12.81 12.22 19.08
N ALA A 94 -12.95 11.16 19.86
CA ALA A 94 -13.17 9.81 19.36
C ALA A 94 -14.60 9.55 18.81
N THR A 95 -15.49 10.53 18.92
CA THR A 95 -16.88 10.46 18.44
C THR A 95 -17.07 11.25 17.15
N THR A 96 -16.47 12.43 17.11
CA THR A 96 -16.69 13.40 16.01
C THR A 96 -15.51 13.49 15.04
N GLY A 97 -14.34 12.95 15.41
CA GLY A 97 -13.10 13.14 14.64
C GLY A 97 -12.54 14.56 14.68
N ALA A 98 -13.05 15.43 15.55
CA ALA A 98 -12.58 16.82 15.65
C ALA A 98 -11.18 16.89 16.29
N ASP A 99 -10.30 17.73 15.73
CA ASP A 99 -8.99 18.06 16.33
C ASP A 99 -9.22 18.85 17.63
N LEU A 100 -8.76 18.30 18.76
CA LEU A 100 -8.90 18.90 20.09
C LEU A 100 -7.62 19.62 20.51
N LEU A 101 -6.46 19.08 20.16
CA LEU A 101 -5.18 19.58 20.65
C LEU A 101 -4.03 19.11 19.76
N THR A 102 -3.16 20.02 19.39
CA THR A 102 -1.86 19.68 18.80
C THR A 102 -0.76 19.91 19.82
N LEU A 103 -0.01 18.88 20.14
CA LEU A 103 1.12 18.99 21.06
C LEU A 103 2.28 19.67 20.33
N GLY A 104 2.76 20.76 20.92
CA GLY A 104 3.71 21.67 20.30
C GLY A 104 5.06 21.06 20.05
N VAL A 105 5.52 21.22 18.84
CA VAL A 105 6.81 20.79 18.33
C VAL A 105 7.78 21.95 18.45
N GLY A 106 8.61 21.94 19.45
CA GLY A 106 9.71 22.92 19.60
C GLY A 106 11.04 22.25 19.40
N GLY A 107 11.60 22.31 18.20
CA GLY A 107 13.04 22.15 17.94
C GLY A 107 13.62 20.75 17.76
N SER A 108 13.12 19.69 18.37
CA SER A 108 13.47 18.28 18.10
C SER A 108 12.22 17.54 17.66
N GLY A 109 12.32 16.76 16.60
CA GLY A 109 11.22 16.00 16.03
C GLY A 109 10.63 14.98 17.02
N VAL A 110 9.35 14.63 16.86
CA VAL A 110 8.75 13.50 17.59
C VAL A 110 9.22 12.22 16.95
N GLY A 111 9.80 11.30 17.74
CA GLY A 111 10.39 10.06 17.27
C GLY A 111 9.39 8.93 16.95
N GLY A 112 8.11 9.26 16.76
CA GLY A 112 7.09 8.32 16.26
C GLY A 112 6.38 7.44 17.29
N ALA A 113 6.88 7.26 18.51
CA ALA A 113 6.20 6.43 19.52
C ALA A 113 5.37 7.26 20.51
N VAL A 114 4.11 6.87 20.73
CA VAL A 114 3.18 7.57 21.60
C VAL A 114 2.36 6.61 22.47
N ALA A 115 1.98 7.05 23.69
CA ALA A 115 1.12 6.27 24.58
C ALA A 115 0.32 7.16 25.54
N TRP A 116 -0.93 6.75 25.86
CA TRP A 116 -1.75 7.34 26.90
C TRP A 116 -1.42 6.79 28.28
N SER A 117 -1.50 7.62 29.31
CA SER A 117 -1.54 7.12 30.69
C SER A 117 -2.83 6.35 30.95
N PRO A 118 -2.83 5.34 31.87
CA PRO A 118 -4.02 4.54 32.17
C PRO A 118 -5.23 5.35 32.66
N ASP A 119 -5.00 6.51 33.27
CA ASP A 119 -6.04 7.45 33.74
C ASP A 119 -6.50 8.45 32.66
N SER A 120 -6.00 8.34 31.44
CA SER A 120 -6.28 9.22 30.30
C SER A 120 -5.92 10.70 30.51
N THR A 121 -5.15 11.03 31.55
CA THR A 121 -4.81 12.43 31.87
C THR A 121 -3.51 12.91 31.27
N ARG A 122 -2.64 11.98 30.83
CA ARG A 122 -1.30 12.29 30.33
C ARG A 122 -1.01 11.55 29.04
N ILE A 123 -0.08 12.10 28.27
CA ILE A 123 0.45 11.52 27.04
C ILE A 123 1.97 11.37 27.18
N LEU A 124 2.53 10.27 26.72
CA LEU A 124 3.96 10.01 26.62
C LEU A 124 4.35 9.97 25.15
N THR A 125 5.42 10.67 24.80
CA THR A 125 5.94 10.73 23.43
C THR A 125 7.45 10.54 23.42
N SER A 126 7.99 9.87 22.39
CA SER A 126 9.42 9.84 22.10
C SER A 126 9.85 11.05 21.27
N PHE A 127 11.15 11.39 21.33
CA PHE A 127 11.77 12.47 20.55
C PHE A 127 13.10 12.04 19.95
N ASP A 128 13.48 12.66 18.83
CA ASP A 128 14.76 12.43 18.12
C ASP A 128 15.99 12.84 18.95
N ASP A 129 15.78 13.66 20.00
CA ASP A 129 16.84 14.06 20.94
C ASP A 129 17.16 12.99 22.00
N ALA A 130 16.75 11.75 21.77
CA ALA A 130 16.89 10.62 22.71
C ALA A 130 16.17 10.85 24.06
N SER A 131 15.17 11.73 24.12
CA SER A 131 14.34 11.95 25.29
C SER A 131 12.90 11.49 25.10
N ALA A 132 12.21 11.17 26.21
CA ALA A 132 10.75 11.04 26.21
C ALA A 132 10.14 12.20 27.00
N ARG A 133 8.93 12.63 26.62
CA ARG A 133 8.20 13.69 27.32
C ARG A 133 6.83 13.23 27.75
N ILE A 134 6.47 13.62 28.96
CA ILE A 134 5.13 13.41 29.52
C ILE A 134 4.40 14.75 29.46
N TRP A 135 3.21 14.73 28.86
CA TRP A 135 2.36 15.90 28.62
C TRP A 135 1.09 15.79 29.44
N ASP A 136 0.55 16.91 29.87
CA ASP A 136 -0.82 17.01 30.35
C ASP A 136 -1.78 17.02 29.15
N ALA A 137 -2.67 16.04 29.08
CA ALA A 137 -3.53 15.81 27.93
C ALA A 137 -4.66 16.83 27.74
N SER A 138 -4.88 17.73 28.74
CA SER A 138 -5.89 18.78 28.69
C SER A 138 -5.32 20.12 28.23
N SER A 139 -4.10 20.43 28.67
CA SER A 139 -3.46 21.72 28.41
C SER A 139 -2.38 21.67 27.33
N GLY A 140 -1.90 20.46 26.97
CA GLY A 140 -0.77 20.29 26.04
C GLY A 140 0.58 20.75 26.58
N GLN A 141 0.70 20.93 27.90
CA GLN A 141 1.94 21.36 28.54
C GLN A 141 2.81 20.17 28.92
N VAL A 142 4.13 20.31 28.74
CA VAL A 142 5.11 19.30 29.16
C VAL A 142 5.15 19.26 30.68
N VAL A 143 4.83 18.11 31.27
CA VAL A 143 4.91 17.85 32.73
C VAL A 143 6.30 17.37 33.11
N ARG A 144 6.91 16.52 32.26
CA ARG A 144 8.23 15.93 32.52
C ARG A 144 8.99 15.68 31.21
N THR A 145 10.31 15.75 31.31
CA THR A 145 11.24 15.24 30.29
C THR A 145 12.11 14.16 30.93
N LEU A 146 12.17 13.00 30.28
CA LEU A 146 12.94 11.83 30.69
C LEU A 146 14.16 11.75 29.77
N SER A 147 15.35 12.02 30.32
CA SER A 147 16.58 12.08 29.55
C SER A 147 17.61 11.12 30.12
N GLY A 148 18.33 10.42 29.25
CA GLY A 148 19.36 9.46 29.66
C GLY A 148 19.77 8.49 28.58
N HIS A 149 18.89 8.16 27.63
CA HIS A 149 19.27 7.41 26.44
C HIS A 149 20.27 8.21 25.59
N THR A 150 21.08 7.49 24.81
CA THR A 150 22.14 8.09 23.98
C THR A 150 21.84 8.02 22.49
N GLU A 151 20.84 7.25 22.11
CA GLU A 151 20.38 7.06 20.75
C GLU A 151 18.84 7.20 20.69
N HIS A 152 18.28 7.15 19.49
CA HIS A 152 16.86 7.30 19.22
C HIS A 152 15.98 6.36 20.06
N LEU A 153 14.78 6.83 20.46
CA LEU A 153 13.79 6.02 21.17
C LEU A 153 12.85 5.34 20.19
N THR A 154 12.82 4.03 20.22
CA THR A 154 12.03 3.18 19.32
C THR A 154 10.64 2.88 19.87
N ALA A 155 10.48 2.78 21.21
CA ALA A 155 9.20 2.51 21.84
C ALA A 155 9.07 3.19 23.20
N VAL A 156 7.83 3.53 23.55
CA VAL A 156 7.46 4.06 24.87
C VAL A 156 6.18 3.41 25.37
N SER A 157 6.06 3.16 26.68
CA SER A 157 4.89 2.51 27.27
C SER A 157 4.67 2.90 28.72
N TRP A 158 3.41 3.07 29.14
CA TRP A 158 3.01 3.26 30.52
C TRP A 158 2.82 1.92 31.24
N SER A 159 3.24 1.83 32.49
CA SER A 159 2.81 0.71 33.34
C SER A 159 1.30 0.81 33.60
N PRO A 160 0.57 -0.30 33.62
CA PRO A 160 -0.88 -0.32 33.87
C PRO A 160 -1.30 0.33 35.19
N ASP A 161 -0.42 0.36 36.20
CA ASP A 161 -0.66 1.04 37.47
C ASP A 161 -0.48 2.60 37.41
N GLY A 162 0.00 3.11 36.26
CA GLY A 162 0.22 4.54 36.02
C GLY A 162 1.38 5.17 36.77
N THR A 163 2.16 4.38 37.51
CA THR A 163 3.24 4.91 38.36
C THR A 163 4.59 4.99 37.63
N ARG A 164 4.77 4.21 36.59
CA ARG A 164 6.03 4.09 35.84
C ARG A 164 5.80 4.19 34.34
N VAL A 165 6.84 4.58 33.64
CA VAL A 165 6.92 4.46 32.18
C VAL A 165 8.17 3.69 31.81
N ALA A 166 8.13 3.00 30.67
CA ALA A 166 9.29 2.33 30.09
C ALA A 166 9.59 2.92 28.71
N THR A 167 10.86 2.99 28.37
CA THR A 167 11.39 3.47 27.08
C THR A 167 12.38 2.45 26.54
N ALA A 168 12.35 2.19 25.23
CA ALA A 168 13.34 1.38 24.51
C ALA A 168 14.08 2.26 23.52
N SER A 169 15.33 1.93 23.21
CA SER A 169 16.20 2.76 22.39
C SER A 169 17.17 1.93 21.53
N ASP A 170 17.63 2.55 20.43
CA ASP A 170 18.73 2.05 19.60
C ASP A 170 20.05 1.96 20.36
N ASP A 171 20.15 2.58 21.58
CA ASP A 171 21.30 2.37 22.48
C ASP A 171 21.36 0.95 23.09
N GLY A 172 20.41 0.08 22.68
CA GLY A 172 20.30 -1.32 23.13
C GLY A 172 19.79 -1.47 24.56
N THR A 173 19.27 -0.39 25.16
CA THR A 173 18.74 -0.44 26.52
C THR A 173 17.24 -0.16 26.57
N ALA A 174 16.53 -0.83 27.49
CA ALA A 174 15.24 -0.37 27.97
C ALA A 174 15.41 0.23 29.37
N ARG A 175 14.71 1.33 29.64
CA ARG A 175 14.73 2.01 30.94
C ARG A 175 13.34 2.17 31.50
N VAL A 176 13.25 2.04 32.82
CA VAL A 176 12.01 2.26 33.57
C VAL A 176 12.18 3.51 34.44
N TRP A 177 11.20 4.38 34.38
CA TRP A 177 11.21 5.71 35.02
C TRP A 177 10.03 5.86 35.99
N ASP A 178 10.26 6.51 37.13
CA ASP A 178 9.20 6.97 38.03
C ASP A 178 8.52 8.20 37.42
N VAL A 179 7.21 8.14 37.22
CA VAL A 179 6.41 9.22 36.59
C VAL A 179 6.39 10.49 37.39
N THR A 180 6.43 10.38 38.72
CA THR A 180 6.31 11.52 39.65
C THR A 180 7.62 12.31 39.74
N THR A 181 8.72 11.60 39.85
CA THR A 181 10.05 12.22 40.03
C THR A 181 10.80 12.41 38.73
N GLY A 182 10.53 11.57 37.69
CA GLY A 182 11.29 11.50 36.45
C GLY A 182 12.64 10.78 36.60
N THR A 183 12.87 10.08 37.71
CA THR A 183 14.11 9.35 37.96
C THR A 183 14.10 7.98 37.28
N GLU A 184 15.26 7.57 36.72
CA GLU A 184 15.47 6.19 36.24
C GLU A 184 15.48 5.24 37.43
N LEU A 185 14.57 4.25 37.40
CA LEU A 185 14.44 3.20 38.43
C LEU A 185 15.20 1.94 38.03
N LEU A 186 15.20 1.62 36.75
CA LEU A 186 15.78 0.38 36.24
C LEU A 186 16.30 0.59 34.84
N ARG A 187 17.38 -0.14 34.50
CA ARG A 187 17.91 -0.27 33.16
C ARG A 187 18.17 -1.73 32.86
N VAL A 188 17.66 -2.24 31.73
CA VAL A 188 17.97 -3.54 31.17
C VAL A 188 18.75 -3.38 29.86
N GLY A 189 19.76 -4.22 29.63
CA GLY A 189 20.71 -4.07 28.51
C GLY A 189 21.93 -3.22 28.87
N PRO A 190 22.82 -2.89 27.91
CA PRO A 190 22.72 -3.25 26.50
C PRO A 190 23.00 -4.75 26.27
N MET A 191 22.29 -5.32 25.29
CA MET A 191 22.53 -6.68 24.83
C MET A 191 23.62 -6.65 23.76
N ALA A 192 24.63 -7.48 23.94
CA ALA A 192 25.70 -7.61 22.95
C ALA A 192 25.37 -8.74 21.97
N PHE A 193 25.56 -8.48 20.68
CA PHE A 193 25.44 -9.52 19.65
C PHE A 193 26.48 -10.61 19.88
N VAL A 194 26.05 -11.81 20.21
CA VAL A 194 26.87 -13.01 20.26
C VAL A 194 26.63 -13.80 18.98
N GLY A 195 27.40 -13.51 17.92
CA GLY A 195 27.28 -14.19 16.63
C GLY A 195 27.43 -15.71 16.73
N ARG A 196 26.85 -16.47 15.79
CA ARG A 196 27.09 -17.91 15.64
C ARG A 196 28.60 -18.14 15.50
N GLY A 197 29.20 -18.85 16.49
CA GLY A 197 30.62 -19.15 16.49
C GLY A 197 31.47 -18.27 17.43
N ALA A 198 30.85 -17.49 18.30
CA ALA A 198 31.60 -16.76 19.33
C ALA A 198 32.40 -17.76 20.20
N THR A 199 33.70 -17.53 20.27
CA THR A 199 34.56 -18.27 21.18
C THR A 199 34.33 -17.76 22.59
N MET A 200 34.01 -18.67 23.51
CA MET A 200 33.80 -18.34 24.91
C MET A 200 35.16 -18.33 25.64
N GLY A 201 35.42 -17.29 26.41
CA GLY A 201 36.57 -17.19 27.27
C GLY A 201 36.50 -18.21 28.45
N PRO A 202 37.62 -18.37 29.17
CA PRO A 202 37.68 -19.28 30.33
C PRO A 202 36.72 -18.88 31.47
N ASP A 203 36.21 -17.65 31.46
CA ASP A 203 35.25 -17.10 32.42
C ASP A 203 33.79 -17.25 31.97
N GLY A 204 33.55 -17.96 30.85
CA GLY A 204 32.23 -18.16 30.28
C GLY A 204 31.65 -16.93 29.57
N ARG A 205 32.46 -15.88 29.33
CA ARG A 205 32.06 -14.70 28.57
C ARG A 205 32.55 -14.77 27.11
N PRO A 206 31.79 -14.27 26.15
CA PRO A 206 32.23 -14.24 24.75
C PRO A 206 33.47 -13.37 24.61
N THR A 207 34.47 -13.85 23.89
CA THR A 207 35.75 -13.14 23.64
C THR A 207 35.62 -12.06 22.55
N HIS A 208 34.56 -12.08 21.79
CA HIS A 208 34.19 -11.04 20.80
C HIS A 208 32.75 -10.60 21.10
N VAL A 209 32.59 -9.34 21.46
CA VAL A 209 31.30 -8.69 21.64
C VAL A 209 31.02 -7.96 20.33
N GLY A 210 29.96 -8.35 19.63
CA GLY A 210 29.48 -7.69 18.42
C GLY A 210 28.91 -6.29 18.72
N PRO A 211 28.35 -5.59 17.71
CA PRO A 211 27.67 -4.32 17.92
C PRO A 211 26.50 -4.50 18.90
N ILE A 212 26.14 -3.40 19.58
CA ILE A 212 24.96 -3.34 20.45
C ILE A 212 23.72 -3.62 19.58
N GLU A 213 22.81 -4.48 20.05
CA GLU A 213 21.57 -4.73 19.34
C GLU A 213 20.52 -3.67 19.70
N PRO A 214 19.94 -2.96 18.70
CA PRO A 214 18.84 -2.05 18.91
C PRO A 214 17.64 -2.74 19.55
N MET A 215 16.98 -2.10 20.49
CA MET A 215 15.67 -2.53 20.97
C MET A 215 14.59 -1.90 20.10
N THR A 216 13.75 -2.72 19.52
CA THR A 216 12.75 -2.32 18.53
C THR A 216 11.36 -2.17 19.12
N GLY A 217 11.03 -2.90 20.18
CA GLY A 217 9.69 -2.88 20.79
C GLY A 217 9.69 -3.16 22.29
N LEU A 218 8.61 -2.74 22.94
CA LEU A 218 8.46 -2.83 24.39
C LEU A 218 6.99 -2.89 24.80
N SER A 219 6.64 -3.74 25.78
CA SER A 219 5.29 -3.79 26.37
C SER A 219 5.34 -4.20 27.86
N TRP A 220 4.41 -3.67 28.66
CA TRP A 220 4.22 -4.08 30.05
C TRP A 220 3.26 -5.25 30.16
N SER A 221 3.52 -6.17 31.13
CA SER A 221 2.49 -7.12 31.57
C SER A 221 1.35 -6.39 32.29
N PRO A 222 0.09 -6.88 32.20
CA PRO A 222 -1.07 -6.22 32.80
C PRO A 222 -0.99 -6.04 34.32
N ASP A 223 -0.18 -6.87 35.00
CA ASP A 223 0.05 -6.78 36.44
C ASP A 223 1.15 -5.78 36.84
N SER A 224 1.72 -5.05 35.88
CA SER A 224 2.83 -4.09 36.03
C SER A 224 4.12 -4.67 36.63
N ARG A 225 4.30 -6.02 36.61
CA ARG A 225 5.47 -6.68 37.21
C ARG A 225 6.56 -7.05 36.22
N ARG A 226 6.20 -7.17 34.93
CA ARG A 226 7.13 -7.60 33.89
C ARG A 226 7.10 -6.65 32.71
N ILE A 227 8.20 -6.59 31.99
CA ILE A 227 8.30 -5.95 30.68
C ILE A 227 8.80 -6.97 29.68
N ILE A 228 8.28 -6.93 28.45
CA ILE A 228 8.87 -7.65 27.32
C ILE A 228 9.56 -6.65 26.41
N THR A 229 10.71 -7.05 25.87
CA THR A 229 11.47 -6.27 24.90
C THR A 229 11.70 -7.09 23.63
N ALA A 230 11.59 -6.45 22.49
CA ALA A 230 11.96 -6.97 21.19
C ALA A 230 13.31 -6.42 20.75
N PHE A 231 13.99 -7.14 19.87
CA PHE A 231 15.33 -6.83 19.36
C PHE A 231 15.39 -7.10 17.86
N ASP A 232 16.20 -6.33 17.14
CA ASP A 232 16.35 -6.45 15.69
C ASP A 232 16.89 -7.82 15.25
N SER A 233 17.74 -8.46 16.04
CA SER A 233 18.37 -9.74 15.67
C SER A 233 18.41 -10.79 16.79
N ALA A 234 17.71 -10.56 17.92
CA ALA A 234 17.61 -11.49 19.04
C ALA A 234 16.17 -11.84 19.38
N GLU A 235 16.01 -12.94 20.11
CA GLU A 235 14.71 -13.39 20.60
C GLU A 235 14.13 -12.39 21.62
N PRO A 236 12.79 -12.13 21.59
CA PRO A 236 12.14 -11.29 22.59
C PRO A 236 12.32 -11.84 24.00
N ARG A 237 12.52 -10.95 24.98
CA ARG A 237 12.79 -11.33 26.37
C ARG A 237 11.85 -10.65 27.35
N VAL A 238 11.48 -11.39 28.36
CA VAL A 238 10.65 -10.94 29.48
C VAL A 238 11.53 -10.71 30.70
N TRP A 239 11.39 -9.54 31.31
CA TRP A 239 12.18 -9.09 32.45
C TRP A 239 11.28 -8.82 33.66
N ASP A 240 11.76 -9.11 34.86
CA ASP A 240 11.14 -8.62 36.08
C ASP A 240 11.39 -7.10 36.22
N ALA A 241 10.33 -6.33 36.31
CA ALA A 241 10.40 -4.88 36.28
C ALA A 241 10.86 -4.22 37.60
N ALA A 242 11.12 -5.02 38.65
CA ALA A 242 11.67 -4.54 39.91
C ALA A 242 13.17 -4.89 40.04
N THR A 243 13.58 -6.05 39.56
CA THR A 243 14.96 -6.55 39.70
C THR A 243 15.79 -6.39 38.45
N GLY A 244 15.15 -6.35 37.27
CA GLY A 244 15.83 -6.37 35.96
C GLY A 244 16.35 -7.74 35.57
N GLU A 245 15.98 -8.80 36.29
CA GLU A 245 16.36 -10.16 35.95
C GLU A 245 15.53 -10.67 34.77
N GLU A 246 16.17 -11.41 33.85
CA GLU A 246 15.48 -12.10 32.76
C GLU A 246 14.65 -13.24 33.35
N VAL A 247 13.35 -13.25 33.08
CA VAL A 247 12.40 -14.26 33.56
C VAL A 247 12.17 -15.33 32.50
N LEU A 248 12.10 -14.92 31.21
CA LEU A 248 11.70 -15.77 30.12
C LEU A 248 12.23 -15.23 28.79
N SER A 249 12.54 -16.12 27.87
CA SER A 249 12.85 -15.83 26.47
C SER A 249 11.85 -16.55 25.58
N LEU A 250 11.36 -15.92 24.53
CA LEU A 250 10.43 -16.55 23.58
C LEU A 250 11.22 -17.34 22.54
N HIS A 251 11.11 -18.67 22.60
CA HIS A 251 11.88 -19.56 21.72
C HIS A 251 11.01 -20.12 20.60
N GLY A 252 11.15 -19.59 19.38
CA GLY A 252 10.55 -20.16 18.17
C GLY A 252 11.42 -21.29 17.56
N ARG A 253 10.86 -22.03 16.61
CA ARG A 253 11.59 -23.05 15.83
C ARG A 253 12.68 -22.45 14.95
N GLU A 254 12.53 -21.17 14.59
CA GLU A 254 13.44 -20.39 13.76
C GLU A 254 13.74 -19.06 14.45
N ARG A 255 14.96 -18.52 14.26
CA ARG A 255 15.27 -17.15 14.70
C ARG A 255 14.48 -16.17 13.84
N ARG A 256 13.68 -15.34 14.49
CA ARG A 256 12.83 -14.33 13.83
C ARG A 256 13.22 -12.95 14.35
N TRP A 257 13.23 -12.00 13.47
CA TRP A 257 13.39 -10.60 13.80
C TRP A 257 12.04 -10.03 14.19
N VAL A 258 11.96 -9.39 15.32
CA VAL A 258 10.71 -8.89 15.91
C VAL A 258 10.83 -7.41 16.16
N SER A 259 9.90 -6.61 15.66
CA SER A 259 9.85 -5.17 15.91
C SER A 259 8.78 -4.78 16.91
N VAL A 260 7.67 -5.50 16.94
CA VAL A 260 6.53 -5.18 17.78
C VAL A 260 6.17 -6.35 18.70
N VAL A 261 5.99 -6.05 19.97
CA VAL A 261 5.55 -7.03 20.99
C VAL A 261 4.41 -6.45 21.81
N SER A 262 3.43 -7.28 22.18
CA SER A 262 2.34 -6.85 23.04
C SER A 262 1.83 -7.98 23.93
N TRP A 263 1.53 -7.68 25.21
CA TRP A 263 0.85 -8.57 26.12
C TRP A 263 -0.65 -8.56 25.89
N SER A 264 -1.29 -9.74 26.01
CA SER A 264 -2.75 -9.80 26.10
C SER A 264 -3.24 -9.14 27.39
N PRO A 265 -4.39 -8.46 27.41
CA PRO A 265 -4.95 -7.83 28.61
C PRO A 265 -5.16 -8.77 29.80
N ASP A 266 -5.42 -10.07 29.55
CA ASP A 266 -5.54 -11.10 30.59
C ASP A 266 -4.19 -11.61 31.11
N GLY A 267 -3.08 -11.19 30.49
CA GLY A 267 -1.72 -11.57 30.87
C GLY A 267 -1.31 -13.01 30.52
N SER A 268 -2.16 -13.75 29.83
CA SER A 268 -1.91 -15.15 29.52
C SER A 268 -1.07 -15.38 28.27
N ARG A 269 -1.08 -14.41 27.33
CA ARG A 269 -0.44 -14.54 26.02
C ARG A 269 0.37 -13.30 25.64
N ILE A 270 1.26 -13.49 24.70
CA ILE A 270 2.07 -12.44 24.07
C ILE A 270 1.87 -12.57 22.56
N ILE A 271 1.86 -11.46 21.83
CA ILE A 271 1.91 -11.44 20.37
C ILE A 271 3.18 -10.74 19.90
N THR A 272 3.76 -11.25 18.82
CA THR A 272 4.91 -10.66 18.13
C THR A 272 4.66 -10.64 16.61
N ASP A 273 5.27 -9.69 15.93
CA ASP A 273 5.43 -9.72 14.47
C ASP A 273 6.61 -10.65 14.07
N ASP A 274 6.82 -10.76 12.75
CA ASP A 274 8.02 -11.33 12.14
C ASP A 274 8.45 -10.40 11.00
N ILE A 275 9.52 -9.62 11.19
CA ILE A 275 10.02 -8.65 10.20
C ILE A 275 10.44 -9.35 8.89
N SER A 276 10.88 -10.60 8.97
CA SER A 276 11.30 -11.38 7.79
C SER A 276 10.13 -12.05 7.06
N GLY A 277 8.91 -11.92 7.60
CA GLY A 277 7.75 -12.67 7.14
C GLY A 277 6.43 -11.88 7.12
N THR A 278 5.39 -12.55 6.66
CA THR A 278 4.01 -12.04 6.56
C THR A 278 3.14 -12.52 7.72
N THR A 279 3.74 -12.99 8.82
CA THR A 279 3.09 -13.78 9.88
C THR A 279 3.26 -13.08 11.22
N ALA A 280 2.20 -13.02 12.03
CA ALA A 280 2.30 -12.71 13.45
C ALA A 280 2.19 -13.99 14.29
N HIS A 281 2.77 -13.99 15.51
CA HIS A 281 2.86 -15.18 16.36
C HIS A 281 2.29 -14.92 17.74
N ILE A 282 1.50 -15.87 18.25
CA ILE A 282 0.95 -15.83 19.60
C ILE A 282 1.69 -16.86 20.46
N TRP A 283 2.15 -16.43 21.63
CA TRP A 283 2.96 -17.17 22.58
C TRP A 283 2.26 -17.34 23.92
N ASP A 284 2.51 -18.43 24.62
CA ASP A 284 2.15 -18.60 26.02
C ASP A 284 3.07 -17.75 26.92
N ALA A 285 2.50 -16.84 27.69
CA ALA A 285 3.25 -15.88 28.50
C ALA A 285 3.93 -16.48 29.76
N ALA A 286 3.62 -17.72 30.12
CA ALA A 286 4.22 -18.42 31.25
C ALA A 286 5.36 -19.34 30.80
N THR A 287 5.26 -19.97 29.64
CA THR A 287 6.23 -20.97 29.16
C THR A 287 7.14 -20.44 28.05
N GLY A 288 6.71 -19.39 27.31
CA GLY A 288 7.41 -18.89 26.12
C GLY A 288 7.25 -19.78 24.90
N GLU A 289 6.34 -20.77 24.92
CA GLU A 289 6.07 -21.63 23.77
C GLU A 289 5.14 -20.96 22.78
N GLU A 290 5.38 -21.17 21.48
CA GLU A 290 4.52 -20.68 20.41
C GLU A 290 3.20 -21.47 20.40
N LEU A 291 2.06 -20.73 20.49
CA LEU A 291 0.72 -21.31 20.46
C LEU A 291 0.15 -21.29 19.05
N LEU A 292 0.27 -20.18 18.32
CA LEU A 292 -0.33 -19.97 17.01
C LEU A 292 0.55 -19.10 16.12
N SER A 293 0.45 -19.36 14.81
CA SER A 293 0.97 -18.50 13.74
C SER A 293 -0.20 -17.98 12.91
N LEU A 294 -0.32 -16.65 12.75
CA LEU A 294 -1.40 -15.97 12.05
C LEU A 294 -0.97 -15.72 10.60
N HIS A 295 -1.41 -16.59 9.70
CA HIS A 295 -1.05 -16.53 8.28
C HIS A 295 -2.16 -15.85 7.48
N GLY A 296 -1.80 -14.93 6.57
CA GLY A 296 -2.79 -14.32 5.66
C GLY A 296 -2.39 -12.98 5.09
N HIS A 297 -1.58 -12.17 5.75
CA HIS A 297 -0.99 -10.99 5.15
C HIS A 297 -0.04 -11.37 4.00
N ASN A 298 0.06 -10.48 3.00
CA ASN A 298 0.94 -10.66 1.84
C ASN A 298 2.29 -9.98 2.02
N GLN A 299 2.35 -9.00 2.92
CA GLN A 299 3.55 -8.25 3.28
C GLN A 299 3.70 -8.22 4.80
N TRP A 300 4.76 -7.58 5.29
CA TRP A 300 5.10 -7.49 6.69
C TRP A 300 3.94 -6.95 7.55
N ALA A 301 3.56 -7.70 8.60
CA ALA A 301 2.58 -7.28 9.59
C ALA A 301 3.30 -6.48 10.71
N CYS A 302 3.33 -5.16 10.58
CA CYS A 302 4.15 -4.24 11.39
C CYS A 302 3.42 -3.58 12.56
N ALA A 303 2.10 -3.80 12.70
CA ALA A 303 1.30 -3.26 13.79
C ALA A 303 0.42 -4.34 14.42
N LEU A 304 0.40 -4.41 15.75
CA LEU A 304 -0.28 -5.46 16.50
C LEU A 304 -1.08 -4.87 17.67
N ALA A 305 -2.31 -5.32 17.87
CA ALA A 305 -3.12 -4.93 19.03
C ALA A 305 -4.06 -6.04 19.49
N TRP A 306 -4.17 -6.27 20.80
CA TRP A 306 -5.15 -7.13 21.42
C TRP A 306 -6.48 -6.42 21.64
N SER A 307 -7.59 -7.13 21.42
CA SER A 307 -8.89 -6.67 21.93
C SER A 307 -8.90 -6.66 23.47
N PRO A 308 -9.65 -5.75 24.10
CA PRO A 308 -9.68 -5.62 25.56
C PRO A 308 -10.08 -6.90 26.31
N ASP A 309 -10.87 -7.76 25.69
CA ASP A 309 -11.31 -9.05 26.22
C ASP A 309 -10.33 -10.21 25.91
N SER A 310 -9.21 -9.91 25.27
CA SER A 310 -8.19 -10.91 24.85
C SER A 310 -8.70 -11.97 23.87
N SER A 311 -9.90 -11.83 23.30
CA SER A 311 -10.49 -12.81 22.39
C SER A 311 -10.05 -12.65 20.96
N ARG A 312 -9.64 -11.44 20.57
CA ARG A 312 -9.25 -11.09 19.19
C ARG A 312 -7.91 -10.36 19.16
N VAL A 313 -7.28 -10.44 18.01
CA VAL A 313 -6.07 -9.68 17.67
C VAL A 313 -6.35 -8.88 16.41
N ALA A 314 -5.90 -7.62 16.36
CA ALA A 314 -5.81 -6.84 15.14
C ALA A 314 -4.34 -6.73 14.70
N THR A 315 -4.10 -6.93 13.41
CA THR A 315 -2.78 -6.74 12.79
C THR A 315 -2.91 -5.76 11.64
N GLY A 316 -1.99 -4.79 11.54
CA GLY A 316 -1.83 -3.90 10.41
C GLY A 316 -0.60 -4.27 9.62
N SER A 317 -0.66 -4.19 8.29
CA SER A 317 0.39 -4.66 7.40
C SER A 317 0.72 -3.65 6.30
N HIS A 318 1.91 -3.79 5.73
CA HIS A 318 2.32 -3.12 4.50
C HIS A 318 1.52 -3.57 3.26
N ASP A 319 0.65 -4.59 3.39
CA ASP A 319 -0.32 -4.97 2.36
C ASP A 319 -1.59 -4.08 2.37
N ASP A 320 -1.54 -2.94 3.05
CA ASP A 320 -2.58 -1.91 3.15
C ASP A 320 -3.85 -2.39 3.89
N THR A 321 -3.80 -3.59 4.52
CA THR A 321 -4.94 -4.16 5.25
C THR A 321 -4.73 -4.21 6.76
N VAL A 322 -5.83 -4.05 7.51
CA VAL A 322 -5.94 -4.49 8.90
C VAL A 322 -6.69 -5.82 8.92
N ARG A 323 -6.15 -6.83 9.57
CA ARG A 323 -6.86 -8.11 9.80
C ARG A 323 -7.24 -8.25 11.26
N VAL A 324 -8.43 -8.78 11.50
CA VAL A 324 -8.89 -9.19 12.83
C VAL A 324 -8.95 -10.71 12.87
N TRP A 325 -8.31 -11.27 13.89
CA TRP A 325 -8.14 -12.70 14.07
C TRP A 325 -8.82 -13.17 15.34
N ASP A 326 -9.38 -14.37 15.32
CA ASP A 326 -9.75 -15.09 16.52
C ASP A 326 -8.48 -15.59 17.24
N ALA A 327 -8.26 -15.12 18.45
CA ALA A 327 -7.02 -15.36 19.16
C ALA A 327 -6.88 -16.79 19.75
N ALA A 328 -7.92 -17.61 19.69
CA ALA A 328 -7.89 -19.00 20.13
C ALA A 328 -7.64 -19.96 18.95
N THR A 329 -8.11 -19.62 17.75
CA THR A 329 -8.03 -20.50 16.58
C THR A 329 -7.06 -20.02 15.51
N GLY A 330 -6.67 -18.75 15.52
CA GLY A 330 -5.87 -18.11 14.48
C GLY A 330 -6.62 -17.84 13.18
N GLN A 331 -7.95 -18.01 13.16
CA GLN A 331 -8.75 -17.75 11.95
C GLN A 331 -9.00 -16.25 11.76
N THR A 332 -8.90 -15.78 10.52
CA THR A 332 -9.28 -14.41 10.14
C THR A 332 -10.79 -14.25 10.29
N GLN A 333 -11.21 -13.23 11.04
CA GLN A 333 -12.62 -12.86 11.21
C GLN A 333 -13.01 -11.69 10.29
N LEU A 334 -12.11 -10.71 10.11
CA LEU A 334 -12.34 -9.52 9.28
C LEU A 334 -11.06 -9.14 8.54
N VAL A 335 -11.23 -8.55 7.37
CA VAL A 335 -10.18 -7.83 6.63
C VAL A 335 -10.70 -6.42 6.39
N LEU A 336 -10.01 -5.42 6.91
CA LEU A 336 -10.35 -4.01 6.83
C LEU A 336 -9.28 -3.29 6.00
N GLY A 337 -9.66 -2.29 5.27
CA GLY A 337 -8.69 -1.47 4.54
C GLY A 337 -8.66 -1.80 3.06
N ALA A 338 -7.73 -1.19 2.39
CA ALA A 338 -7.61 -0.88 0.99
C ALA A 338 -8.56 -1.62 0.07
N GLY A 339 -9.35 -0.86 -0.63
CA GLY A 339 -9.78 -1.29 -1.94
C GLY A 339 -8.54 -1.72 -2.70
N ASN A 340 -8.60 -2.88 -3.28
CA ASN A 340 -7.54 -3.47 -4.05
C ASN A 340 -7.11 -2.49 -5.15
N SER A 341 -5.94 -1.87 -5.03
CA SER A 341 -5.43 -0.93 -6.04
C SER A 341 -5.53 -1.57 -7.43
N VAL A 342 -6.14 -0.86 -8.36
CA VAL A 342 -6.14 -1.28 -9.77
C VAL A 342 -4.85 -0.79 -10.39
N GLU A 343 -4.01 -1.70 -10.82
CA GLU A 343 -2.71 -1.37 -11.43
C GLU A 343 -2.85 -1.11 -12.93
N THR A 344 -3.60 -1.97 -13.63
CA THR A 344 -3.80 -1.84 -15.08
C THR A 344 -5.24 -2.10 -15.51
N VAL A 345 -5.65 -1.45 -16.59
CA VAL A 345 -6.91 -1.69 -17.28
C VAL A 345 -6.67 -1.77 -18.79
N SER A 346 -7.31 -2.69 -19.49
CA SER A 346 -7.17 -2.79 -20.93
C SER A 346 -8.46 -3.26 -21.60
N TRP A 347 -8.76 -2.68 -22.76
CA TRP A 347 -9.84 -3.12 -23.63
C TRP A 347 -9.44 -4.29 -24.51
N SER A 348 -10.34 -5.26 -24.70
CA SER A 348 -10.20 -6.17 -25.84
C SER A 348 -10.34 -5.40 -27.15
N PRO A 349 -9.66 -5.81 -28.22
CA PRO A 349 -9.67 -5.10 -29.52
C PRO A 349 -11.08 -4.93 -30.11
N ASP A 350 -12.00 -5.84 -29.81
CA ASP A 350 -13.41 -5.78 -30.22
C ASP A 350 -14.29 -4.87 -29.35
N GLY A 351 -13.71 -4.29 -28.26
CA GLY A 351 -14.40 -3.41 -27.33
C GLY A 351 -15.48 -4.09 -26.46
N THR A 352 -15.55 -5.43 -26.46
CA THR A 352 -16.60 -6.18 -25.74
C THR A 352 -16.16 -6.64 -24.36
N ARG A 353 -14.86 -6.70 -24.08
CA ARG A 353 -14.30 -7.18 -22.81
C ARG A 353 -13.28 -6.20 -22.25
N LEU A 354 -13.11 -6.29 -20.93
CA LEU A 354 -12.09 -5.55 -20.18
C LEU A 354 -11.20 -6.54 -19.46
N SER A 355 -9.88 -6.36 -19.50
CA SER A 355 -8.96 -6.97 -18.53
C SER A 355 -8.60 -5.96 -17.48
N ILE A 356 -8.57 -6.39 -16.24
CA ILE A 356 -8.29 -5.55 -15.09
C ILE A 356 -7.28 -6.28 -14.23
N GLY A 357 -6.14 -5.65 -14.01
CA GLY A 357 -5.09 -6.10 -13.10
C GLY A 357 -5.24 -5.39 -11.77
N ALA A 358 -5.34 -6.14 -10.69
CA ALA A 358 -5.46 -5.63 -9.34
C ALA A 358 -4.37 -6.20 -8.45
N LYS A 359 -3.88 -5.40 -7.50
CA LYS A 359 -2.78 -5.76 -6.59
C LYS A 359 -3.09 -7.01 -5.76
N ILE A 360 -4.35 -7.18 -5.33
CA ILE A 360 -4.83 -8.35 -4.59
C ILE A 360 -6.05 -8.94 -5.32
N GLY A 361 -6.19 -10.26 -5.38
CA GLY A 361 -7.36 -10.93 -5.98
C GLY A 361 -7.21 -11.32 -7.44
N GLY A 362 -6.06 -11.07 -8.05
CA GLY A 362 -5.70 -11.57 -9.38
C GLY A 362 -6.35 -10.80 -10.54
N ASN A 363 -5.88 -11.13 -11.74
CA ASN A 363 -6.40 -10.53 -12.96
C ASN A 363 -7.73 -11.16 -13.36
N ARG A 364 -8.65 -10.34 -13.83
CA ARG A 364 -9.95 -10.79 -14.32
C ARG A 364 -10.29 -10.16 -15.66
N VAL A 365 -10.96 -10.95 -16.49
CA VAL A 365 -11.58 -10.48 -17.72
C VAL A 365 -13.08 -10.31 -17.49
N TRP A 366 -13.59 -9.18 -17.90
CA TRP A 366 -14.97 -8.76 -17.68
C TRP A 366 -15.70 -8.52 -18.99
N ASP A 367 -17.00 -8.75 -19.01
CA ASP A 367 -17.87 -8.33 -20.09
C ASP A 367 -18.15 -6.82 -19.93
N ALA A 368 -17.77 -6.04 -20.93
CA ALA A 368 -17.84 -4.57 -20.84
C ALA A 368 -19.27 -4.00 -20.87
N ALA A 369 -20.25 -4.76 -21.35
CA ALA A 369 -21.64 -4.31 -21.41
C ALA A 369 -22.41 -4.68 -20.13
N THR A 370 -22.10 -5.85 -19.55
CA THR A 370 -22.82 -6.39 -18.40
C THR A 370 -22.08 -6.23 -17.09
N GLY A 371 -20.75 -5.99 -17.15
CA GLY A 371 -19.86 -5.95 -15.98
C GLY A 371 -19.69 -7.31 -15.29
N GLN A 372 -20.11 -8.40 -15.91
CA GLN A 372 -19.95 -9.72 -15.32
C GLN A 372 -18.54 -10.27 -15.54
N PRO A 373 -17.95 -10.93 -14.53
CA PRO A 373 -16.67 -11.60 -14.71
C PRO A 373 -16.82 -12.76 -15.71
N ARG A 374 -15.89 -12.85 -16.63
CA ARG A 374 -15.82 -13.92 -17.64
C ARG A 374 -14.75 -14.93 -17.31
N LEU A 375 -13.60 -14.45 -16.82
CA LEU A 375 -12.42 -15.26 -16.61
C LEU A 375 -11.60 -14.70 -15.45
N THR A 376 -11.08 -15.60 -14.61
CA THR A 376 -10.02 -15.26 -13.65
C THR A 376 -8.70 -15.76 -14.23
N VAL A 377 -7.71 -14.88 -14.31
CA VAL A 377 -6.40 -15.19 -14.81
C VAL A 377 -5.48 -15.47 -13.63
N ASP A 378 -5.13 -16.74 -13.44
CA ASP A 378 -4.16 -17.14 -12.41
C ASP A 378 -2.80 -17.38 -13.08
N ASN A 379 -1.83 -16.55 -12.77
CA ASN A 379 -0.45 -16.73 -13.26
C ASN A 379 0.49 -17.32 -12.20
N GLY A 380 -0.04 -17.74 -11.04
CA GLY A 380 0.73 -18.31 -9.95
C GLY A 380 1.62 -17.32 -9.20
N ALA A 381 1.56 -16.02 -9.52
CA ALA A 381 2.27 -14.96 -8.82
C ALA A 381 1.34 -14.20 -7.85
N ARG A 382 1.91 -13.65 -6.79
CA ARG A 382 1.14 -12.93 -5.76
C ARG A 382 0.75 -11.51 -6.16
N GLU A 383 1.55 -10.86 -7.00
CA GLU A 383 1.35 -9.49 -7.47
C GLU A 383 1.53 -9.43 -8.97
N LEU A 384 0.56 -8.87 -9.68
CA LEU A 384 0.58 -8.71 -11.13
C LEU A 384 0.88 -7.26 -11.45
N SER A 385 1.77 -7.03 -12.45
CA SER A 385 2.09 -5.70 -12.91
C SER A 385 1.26 -5.30 -14.13
N GLU A 386 0.98 -6.25 -15.05
CA GLU A 386 0.34 -5.88 -16.30
C GLU A 386 -0.46 -7.00 -16.96
N VAL A 387 -1.53 -6.65 -17.71
CA VAL A 387 -2.31 -7.54 -18.58
C VAL A 387 -2.64 -6.83 -19.88
N VAL A 388 -2.14 -7.34 -20.98
CA VAL A 388 -2.38 -6.78 -22.31
C VAL A 388 -2.99 -7.78 -23.28
N TRP A 389 -3.98 -7.33 -24.05
CA TRP A 389 -4.60 -8.12 -25.11
C TRP A 389 -3.72 -8.20 -26.35
N SER A 390 -3.67 -9.38 -26.97
CA SER A 390 -3.17 -9.47 -28.34
C SER A 390 -4.12 -8.72 -29.30
N PRO A 391 -3.62 -8.02 -30.33
CA PRO A 391 -4.45 -7.29 -31.28
C PRO A 391 -5.54 -8.11 -31.99
N ASP A 392 -5.34 -9.44 -32.13
CA ASP A 392 -6.36 -10.36 -32.66
C ASP A 392 -7.43 -10.77 -31.62
N GLY A 393 -7.28 -10.34 -30.34
CA GLY A 393 -8.21 -10.62 -29.26
C GLY A 393 -8.26 -12.08 -28.77
N THR A 394 -7.31 -12.93 -29.24
CA THR A 394 -7.32 -14.37 -28.93
C THR A 394 -6.47 -14.72 -27.71
N ARG A 395 -5.50 -13.86 -27.35
CA ARG A 395 -4.54 -14.13 -26.26
C ARG A 395 -4.40 -12.92 -25.34
N LEU A 396 -3.95 -13.20 -24.12
CA LEU A 396 -3.52 -12.24 -23.11
C LEU A 396 -2.05 -12.47 -22.80
N ALA A 397 -1.27 -11.41 -22.63
CA ALA A 397 0.04 -11.49 -22.01
C ALA A 397 0.01 -10.85 -20.63
N THR A 398 0.66 -11.48 -19.65
CA THR A 398 0.70 -11.00 -18.27
C THR A 398 2.13 -11.01 -17.75
N SER A 399 2.52 -9.97 -17.05
CA SER A 399 3.74 -9.91 -16.24
C SER A 399 3.41 -9.82 -14.75
N SER A 400 4.41 -10.06 -13.92
CA SER A 400 4.28 -9.94 -12.45
C SER A 400 5.42 -9.12 -11.91
N TYR A 401 5.16 -8.38 -10.85
CA TYR A 401 6.18 -7.60 -10.17
C TYR A 401 7.31 -8.52 -9.68
N LEU A 402 8.55 -8.10 -9.85
CA LEU A 402 9.74 -8.87 -9.47
C LEU A 402 9.78 -10.29 -10.06
N SER A 403 9.31 -10.45 -11.30
CA SER A 403 9.31 -11.73 -12.00
C SER A 403 9.91 -11.63 -13.41
N PRO A 404 10.85 -12.50 -13.76
CA PRO A 404 11.41 -12.55 -15.11
C PRO A 404 10.48 -13.24 -16.13
N ARG A 405 9.21 -13.51 -15.77
CA ARG A 405 8.31 -14.32 -16.58
C ARG A 405 7.16 -13.50 -17.15
N VAL A 406 6.91 -13.69 -18.44
CA VAL A 406 5.67 -13.29 -19.12
C VAL A 406 4.90 -14.54 -19.48
N LEU A 407 3.64 -14.63 -19.07
CA LEU A 407 2.76 -15.72 -19.48
C LEU A 407 1.83 -15.26 -20.59
N ILE A 408 1.71 -16.08 -21.61
CA ILE A 408 0.74 -15.90 -22.68
C ILE A 408 -0.40 -16.90 -22.45
N LEU A 409 -1.63 -16.39 -22.37
CA LEU A 409 -2.82 -17.17 -22.07
C LEU A 409 -3.81 -17.11 -23.22
N ASP A 410 -4.60 -18.18 -23.39
CA ASP A 410 -5.78 -18.18 -24.23
C ASP A 410 -6.87 -17.30 -23.61
N ALA A 411 -7.33 -16.29 -24.33
CA ALA A 411 -8.28 -15.29 -23.83
C ALA A 411 -9.71 -15.81 -23.62
N SER A 412 -9.99 -17.03 -24.03
CA SER A 412 -11.30 -17.67 -23.85
C SER A 412 -11.34 -18.67 -22.68
N THR A 413 -10.22 -19.36 -22.43
CA THR A 413 -10.13 -20.40 -21.39
C THR A 413 -9.32 -19.96 -20.17
N GLY A 414 -8.38 -19.02 -20.33
CA GLY A 414 -7.42 -18.65 -19.30
C GLY A 414 -6.22 -19.59 -19.17
N ASP A 415 -6.17 -20.63 -20.00
CA ASP A 415 -5.05 -21.59 -19.97
C ASP A 415 -3.76 -20.94 -20.44
N VAL A 416 -2.64 -21.26 -19.78
CA VAL A 416 -1.31 -20.82 -20.21
C VAL A 416 -0.94 -21.56 -21.50
N VAL A 417 -0.78 -20.79 -22.58
CA VAL A 417 -0.38 -21.32 -23.90
C VAL A 417 1.14 -21.32 -24.04
N GLN A 418 1.81 -20.29 -23.52
CA GLN A 418 3.25 -20.10 -23.61
C GLN A 418 3.79 -19.34 -22.40
N ALA A 419 5.06 -19.57 -22.06
CA ALA A 419 5.79 -18.80 -21.07
C ALA A 419 7.10 -18.27 -21.68
N LEU A 420 7.33 -16.96 -21.53
CA LEU A 420 8.60 -16.32 -21.87
C LEU A 420 9.40 -16.16 -20.58
N THR A 421 10.72 -16.37 -20.64
CA THR A 421 11.60 -16.17 -19.49
C THR A 421 12.73 -15.23 -19.86
N ALA A 422 12.72 -14.03 -19.27
CA ALA A 422 13.65 -12.95 -19.61
C ALA A 422 15.07 -13.14 -19.02
N GLY A 423 15.30 -14.22 -18.29
CA GLY A 423 16.58 -14.51 -17.62
C GLY A 423 16.43 -14.35 -16.10
N GLU A 424 17.28 -13.55 -15.48
CA GLU A 424 17.21 -13.21 -14.05
C GLU A 424 16.57 -11.82 -13.81
N ASP A 425 16.28 -11.06 -14.88
CA ASP A 425 15.84 -9.68 -14.83
C ASP A 425 14.31 -9.58 -14.83
N ASP A 426 13.77 -8.68 -14.01
CA ASP A 426 12.33 -8.42 -13.93
C ASP A 426 11.80 -7.82 -15.24
N VAL A 427 10.51 -8.08 -15.54
CA VAL A 427 9.80 -7.50 -16.68
C VAL A 427 8.94 -6.33 -16.17
N ASN A 428 9.27 -5.11 -16.60
CA ASN A 428 8.60 -3.90 -16.17
C ASN A 428 7.38 -3.54 -17.03
N ASP A 429 7.45 -3.85 -18.37
CA ASP A 429 6.39 -3.51 -19.30
C ASP A 429 6.39 -4.48 -20.50
N ILE A 430 5.21 -4.70 -21.11
CA ILE A 430 5.01 -5.63 -22.22
C ILE A 430 4.09 -5.03 -23.28
N ALA A 431 4.43 -5.26 -24.56
CA ALA A 431 3.60 -4.85 -25.68
C ALA A 431 3.52 -5.92 -26.78
N TRP A 432 2.32 -6.16 -27.30
CA TRP A 432 2.11 -7.01 -28.47
C TRP A 432 2.42 -6.27 -29.77
N SER A 433 3.07 -6.96 -30.71
CA SER A 433 3.15 -6.47 -32.08
C SER A 433 1.77 -6.47 -32.76
N PRO A 434 1.51 -5.55 -33.71
CA PRO A 434 0.21 -5.43 -34.38
C PRO A 434 -0.25 -6.69 -35.11
N ASP A 435 0.67 -7.56 -35.53
CA ASP A 435 0.40 -8.86 -36.14
C ASP A 435 0.08 -9.98 -35.15
N SER A 436 0.14 -9.68 -33.84
CA SER A 436 -0.02 -10.63 -32.73
C SER A 436 1.02 -11.79 -32.72
N GLU A 437 2.11 -11.68 -33.48
CA GLU A 437 3.13 -12.74 -33.60
C GLU A 437 4.30 -12.54 -32.64
N ARG A 438 4.54 -11.29 -32.18
CA ARG A 438 5.70 -10.95 -31.34
C ARG A 438 5.29 -10.19 -30.08
N ILE A 439 6.12 -10.32 -29.05
CA ILE A 439 6.03 -9.54 -27.80
C ILE A 439 7.33 -8.75 -27.64
N LEU A 440 7.21 -7.50 -27.24
CA LEU A 440 8.28 -6.63 -26.79
C LEU A 440 8.21 -6.55 -25.25
N THR A 441 9.33 -6.74 -24.57
CA THR A 441 9.45 -6.61 -23.11
C THR A 441 10.48 -5.56 -22.77
N GLY A 442 10.15 -4.69 -21.81
CA GLY A 442 11.10 -3.83 -21.10
C GLY A 442 11.60 -4.53 -19.86
N LEU A 443 12.93 -4.58 -19.67
CA LEU A 443 13.55 -5.31 -18.57
C LEU A 443 14.06 -4.37 -17.48
N GLY A 444 14.16 -4.87 -16.27
CA GLY A 444 14.65 -4.15 -15.10
C GLY A 444 16.15 -3.80 -15.16
N ASP A 445 16.90 -4.43 -16.08
CA ASP A 445 18.20 -3.94 -16.51
C ASP A 445 18.04 -2.84 -17.60
N ASP A 446 19.06 -2.48 -18.30
CA ASP A 446 19.05 -1.45 -19.34
C ASP A 446 18.62 -1.96 -20.73
N ARG A 447 18.02 -3.17 -20.84
CA ARG A 447 17.70 -3.86 -22.10
C ARG A 447 16.20 -4.01 -22.34
N ALA A 448 15.83 -4.12 -23.63
CA ALA A 448 14.53 -4.62 -24.03
C ALA A 448 14.71 -5.87 -24.93
N ALA A 449 13.68 -6.69 -25.06
CA ALA A 449 13.75 -7.90 -25.86
C ALA A 449 12.50 -8.10 -26.72
N ILE A 450 12.70 -8.63 -27.95
CA ILE A 450 11.63 -9.03 -28.85
C ILE A 450 11.56 -10.56 -28.88
N TRP A 451 10.35 -11.11 -28.72
CA TRP A 451 10.07 -12.55 -28.61
C TRP A 451 9.12 -13.03 -29.68
N ASP A 452 9.28 -14.27 -30.13
CA ASP A 452 8.27 -15.04 -30.87
C ASP A 452 7.19 -15.51 -29.87
N ALA A 453 5.97 -15.00 -29.99
CA ALA A 453 4.90 -15.28 -29.05
C ALA A 453 4.38 -16.73 -29.08
N ALA A 454 4.57 -17.43 -30.19
CA ALA A 454 4.14 -18.83 -30.36
C ALA A 454 5.18 -19.83 -29.88
N ARG A 455 6.47 -19.53 -30.09
CA ARG A 455 7.57 -20.42 -29.72
C ARG A 455 8.17 -20.12 -28.36
N GLY A 456 7.98 -18.88 -27.85
CA GLY A 456 8.62 -18.40 -26.62
C GLY A 456 10.12 -18.13 -26.78
N GLU A 457 10.62 -18.03 -28.01
CA GLU A 457 12.03 -17.80 -28.32
C GLU A 457 12.32 -16.30 -28.40
N ARG A 458 13.42 -15.86 -27.78
CA ARG A 458 13.91 -14.49 -27.91
C ARG A 458 14.54 -14.30 -29.30
N LEU A 459 13.96 -13.38 -30.07
CA LEU A 459 14.39 -13.04 -31.42
C LEU A 459 15.51 -12.02 -31.43
N LEU A 460 15.37 -10.96 -30.61
CA LEU A 460 16.34 -9.85 -30.51
C LEU A 460 16.47 -9.38 -29.10
N THR A 461 17.66 -8.86 -28.76
CA THR A 461 17.91 -8.02 -27.59
C THR A 461 18.23 -6.61 -28.06
N LEU A 462 17.57 -5.59 -27.52
CA LEU A 462 17.77 -4.18 -27.83
C LEU A 462 18.64 -3.59 -26.73
N GLU A 463 19.90 -3.31 -27.05
CA GLU A 463 20.93 -2.82 -26.12
C GLU A 463 21.28 -1.37 -26.44
N GLY A 464 21.40 -0.52 -25.39
CA GLY A 464 21.86 0.86 -25.59
C GLY A 464 21.34 1.87 -24.60
N HIS A 465 20.27 1.60 -23.87
CA HIS A 465 19.93 2.40 -22.68
C HIS A 465 20.99 2.20 -21.60
N SER A 466 21.07 3.12 -20.64
CA SER A 466 22.02 3.07 -19.54
C SER A 466 21.35 2.95 -18.15
N ASP A 467 20.03 2.76 -18.15
CA ASP A 467 19.22 2.54 -16.97
C ASP A 467 17.95 1.75 -17.36
N MET A 468 17.18 1.29 -16.38
CA MET A 468 16.03 0.40 -16.56
C MET A 468 15.03 0.94 -17.59
N ILE A 469 14.43 0.01 -18.33
CA ILE A 469 13.33 0.29 -19.25
C ILE A 469 12.03 0.41 -18.44
N THR A 470 11.32 1.51 -18.61
CA THR A 470 10.08 1.80 -17.89
C THR A 470 8.83 1.49 -18.68
N SER A 471 8.88 1.67 -20.02
CA SER A 471 7.73 1.44 -20.89
C SER A 471 8.18 1.07 -22.32
N VAL A 472 7.36 0.27 -23.02
CA VAL A 472 7.62 -0.18 -24.37
C VAL A 472 6.37 -0.13 -25.25
N ALA A 473 6.54 0.18 -26.54
CA ALA A 473 5.44 0.22 -27.50
C ALA A 473 5.87 -0.20 -28.91
N TRP A 474 4.93 -0.74 -29.69
CA TRP A 474 5.14 -1.05 -31.11
C TRP A 474 4.60 0.07 -32.01
N SER A 475 5.30 0.31 -33.11
CA SER A 475 4.72 1.10 -34.20
C SER A 475 3.53 0.37 -34.82
N PRO A 476 2.50 1.10 -35.33
CA PRO A 476 1.30 0.48 -35.90
C PRO A 476 1.53 -0.49 -37.05
N ASN A 477 2.66 -0.37 -37.77
CA ASN A 477 3.05 -1.27 -38.85
C ASN A 477 3.94 -2.45 -38.39
N GLY A 478 4.25 -2.54 -37.09
CA GLY A 478 5.08 -3.60 -36.50
C GLY A 478 6.55 -3.62 -36.95
N GLN A 479 7.03 -2.56 -37.61
CA GLN A 479 8.42 -2.49 -38.10
C GLN A 479 9.39 -1.86 -37.11
N ARG A 480 8.86 -1.14 -36.08
CA ARG A 480 9.67 -0.42 -35.11
C ARG A 480 9.21 -0.72 -33.69
N ALA A 481 10.16 -0.80 -32.79
CA ALA A 481 9.93 -0.79 -31.35
C ALA A 481 10.24 0.60 -30.78
N LEU A 482 9.56 0.99 -29.70
CA LEU A 482 9.81 2.20 -28.94
C LEU A 482 10.04 1.78 -27.49
N THR A 483 11.05 2.35 -26.86
CA THR A 483 11.38 2.11 -25.45
C THR A 483 11.58 3.43 -24.74
N GLY A 484 11.07 3.55 -23.52
CA GLY A 484 11.34 4.65 -22.57
C GLY A 484 12.18 4.15 -21.39
N SER A 485 13.09 4.95 -20.89
CA SER A 485 14.01 4.57 -19.83
C SER A 485 14.20 5.66 -18.78
N GLN A 486 14.60 5.24 -17.59
CA GLN A 486 15.05 6.13 -16.51
C GLN A 486 16.32 6.89 -16.86
N ASP A 487 17.06 6.47 -17.91
CA ASP A 487 18.23 7.21 -18.42
C ASP A 487 17.88 8.58 -19.05
N GLY A 488 16.58 8.94 -19.05
CA GLY A 488 16.08 10.19 -19.62
C GLY A 488 15.94 10.15 -21.14
N THR A 489 15.99 8.97 -21.75
CA THR A 489 15.83 8.84 -23.21
C THR A 489 14.67 7.92 -23.59
N ALA A 490 14.01 8.26 -24.72
CA ALA A 490 13.17 7.33 -25.44
C ALA A 490 13.85 6.97 -26.77
N ARG A 491 13.83 5.71 -27.15
CA ARG A 491 14.51 5.21 -28.37
C ARG A 491 13.58 4.47 -29.29
N ILE A 492 13.72 4.74 -30.58
CA ILE A 492 13.07 3.98 -31.65
C ILE A 492 14.10 3.04 -32.25
N TRP A 493 13.71 1.79 -32.37
CA TRP A 493 14.53 0.69 -32.87
C TRP A 493 13.93 0.10 -34.16
N ASP A 494 14.74 -0.35 -35.06
CA ASP A 494 14.32 -1.23 -36.15
C ASP A 494 14.05 -2.63 -35.57
N ALA A 495 12.83 -3.11 -35.72
CA ALA A 495 12.41 -4.37 -35.08
C ALA A 495 12.93 -5.64 -35.76
N ALA A 496 13.61 -5.51 -36.93
CA ALA A 496 14.22 -6.63 -37.63
C ALA A 496 15.73 -6.73 -37.35
N THR A 497 16.40 -5.59 -37.15
CA THR A 497 17.87 -5.55 -36.96
C THR A 497 18.28 -5.26 -35.51
N GLY A 498 17.42 -4.63 -34.72
CA GLY A 498 17.74 -4.16 -33.37
C GLY A 498 18.56 -2.85 -33.35
N GLU A 499 18.75 -2.19 -34.51
CA GLU A 499 19.49 -0.93 -34.58
C GLU A 499 18.63 0.27 -34.11
N VAL A 500 19.25 1.22 -33.40
CA VAL A 500 18.61 2.47 -32.98
C VAL A 500 18.40 3.36 -34.20
N ILE A 501 17.14 3.74 -34.46
CA ILE A 501 16.77 4.68 -35.52
C ILE A 501 16.79 6.12 -35.00
N HIS A 502 16.20 6.38 -33.85
CA HIS A 502 16.12 7.68 -33.21
C HIS A 502 16.27 7.59 -31.70
N THR A 503 16.79 8.67 -31.11
CA THR A 503 16.84 8.87 -29.66
C THR A 503 16.26 10.24 -29.32
N TYR A 504 15.24 10.27 -28.50
CA TYR A 504 14.67 11.49 -27.90
C TYR A 504 15.26 11.65 -26.51
N THR A 505 15.64 12.87 -26.15
CA THR A 505 16.24 13.17 -24.84
C THR A 505 15.32 14.11 -24.05
N GLY A 506 15.10 13.78 -22.80
CA GLY A 506 14.27 14.55 -21.88
C GLY A 506 14.69 14.30 -20.42
N ASN A 507 13.78 14.44 -19.51
CA ASN A 507 13.91 13.93 -18.16
C ASN A 507 13.53 12.44 -18.12
N TRP A 508 13.68 11.76 -17.01
CA TRP A 508 13.28 10.39 -16.77
C TRP A 508 11.96 10.06 -17.51
N VAL A 509 12.02 9.23 -18.53
CA VAL A 509 10.87 8.83 -19.33
C VAL A 509 10.13 7.73 -18.59
N ARG A 510 8.86 7.95 -18.29
CA ARG A 510 8.03 7.04 -17.51
C ARG A 510 7.15 6.17 -18.39
N ASP A 511 6.61 6.74 -19.46
CA ASP A 511 5.71 6.07 -20.38
C ASP A 511 5.95 6.51 -21.83
N VAL A 512 5.70 5.60 -22.80
CA VAL A 512 5.85 5.87 -24.22
C VAL A 512 4.71 5.28 -25.02
N VAL A 513 4.13 6.05 -25.94
CA VAL A 513 2.98 5.63 -26.74
C VAL A 513 3.11 6.03 -28.21
N TRP A 514 2.77 5.14 -29.15
CA TRP A 514 2.65 5.42 -30.57
C TRP A 514 1.23 5.88 -30.94
N THR A 515 1.11 6.83 -31.88
CA THR A 515 -0.20 7.13 -32.52
C THR A 515 -0.62 6.00 -33.45
N GLN A 516 -1.88 5.63 -33.44
CA GLN A 516 -2.41 4.58 -34.34
C GLN A 516 -2.46 4.98 -35.80
N GLY A 517 -2.54 6.26 -36.11
CA GLY A 517 -2.74 6.76 -37.48
C GLY A 517 -1.60 7.57 -38.07
N GLY A 518 -0.48 7.79 -37.38
CA GLY A 518 0.55 8.72 -37.83
C GLY A 518 1.96 8.44 -37.32
N PRO A 519 2.95 9.16 -37.84
CA PRO A 519 4.34 9.02 -37.45
C PRO A 519 4.68 9.81 -36.17
N ARG A 520 3.86 9.70 -35.12
CA ARG A 520 4.06 10.44 -33.88
C ARG A 520 4.17 9.52 -32.70
N VAL A 521 4.93 9.95 -31.71
CA VAL A 521 5.06 9.29 -30.41
C VAL A 521 4.86 10.31 -29.30
N VAL A 522 4.35 9.86 -28.15
CA VAL A 522 4.35 10.62 -26.90
C VAL A 522 5.36 9.99 -25.96
N THR A 523 6.13 10.81 -25.29
CA THR A 523 6.95 10.40 -24.17
C THR A 523 6.49 11.15 -22.94
N GLY A 524 6.08 10.44 -21.91
CA GLY A 524 5.71 10.99 -20.62
C GLY A 524 6.91 11.07 -19.71
N SER A 525 7.10 12.23 -19.07
CA SER A 525 8.22 12.49 -18.18
C SER A 525 7.78 12.53 -16.72
N ALA A 526 8.68 12.15 -15.81
CA ALA A 526 8.45 12.21 -14.37
C ALA A 526 8.23 13.64 -13.83
N ASP A 527 8.52 14.69 -14.65
CA ASP A 527 8.23 16.09 -14.30
C ASP A 527 6.78 16.53 -14.61
N GLY A 528 5.91 15.59 -15.00
CA GLY A 528 4.51 15.85 -15.32
C GLY A 528 4.26 16.39 -16.72
N ALA A 529 5.28 16.40 -17.59
CA ALA A 529 5.13 16.80 -18.98
C ALA A 529 4.99 15.60 -19.92
N ALA A 530 4.15 15.73 -20.95
CA ALA A 530 4.15 14.84 -22.11
C ALA A 530 4.66 15.58 -23.33
N HIS A 531 5.61 14.97 -24.02
CA HIS A 531 6.19 15.53 -25.23
C HIS A 531 5.71 14.74 -26.45
N VAL A 532 5.14 15.43 -27.42
CA VAL A 532 4.70 14.84 -28.68
C VAL A 532 5.79 15.07 -29.73
N TRP A 533 6.28 13.97 -30.32
CA TRP A 533 7.37 13.98 -31.31
C TRP A 533 6.91 13.52 -32.66
N ASP A 534 7.41 14.14 -33.71
CA ASP A 534 7.28 13.64 -35.08
C ASP A 534 8.42 12.67 -35.40
N VAL A 535 8.06 11.44 -35.73
CA VAL A 535 9.04 10.34 -35.95
C VAL A 535 9.85 10.53 -37.25
N ILE A 536 9.33 11.30 -38.22
CA ILE A 536 9.99 11.52 -39.54
C ILE A 536 11.05 12.62 -39.40
N THR A 537 10.69 13.70 -38.72
CA THR A 537 11.58 14.86 -38.57
C THR A 537 12.41 14.80 -37.30
N SER A 538 12.07 13.90 -36.38
CA SER A 538 12.62 13.80 -35.01
C SER A 538 12.45 15.08 -34.18
N GLY A 539 11.56 15.98 -34.62
CA GLY A 539 11.28 17.25 -33.95
C GLY A 539 10.16 17.10 -32.93
N GLU A 540 10.30 17.82 -31.81
CA GLU A 540 9.20 18.00 -30.87
C GLU A 540 8.12 18.89 -31.50
N LEU A 541 6.87 18.43 -31.45
CA LEU A 541 5.72 19.14 -32.01
C LEU A 541 5.04 20.02 -30.95
N VAL A 542 4.82 19.46 -29.77
CA VAL A 542 4.13 20.14 -28.67
C VAL A 542 4.50 19.48 -27.33
N THR A 543 4.60 20.32 -26.30
CA THR A 543 4.66 19.87 -24.89
C THR A 543 3.28 20.06 -24.26
N LEU A 544 2.70 18.99 -23.76
CA LEU A 544 1.47 18.99 -22.98
C LEU A 544 1.84 18.99 -21.50
N ARG A 545 1.43 20.01 -20.75
CA ARG A 545 1.82 20.16 -19.36
C ARG A 545 0.63 20.56 -18.50
N ASP A 546 0.57 19.97 -17.32
CA ASP A 546 -0.22 20.45 -16.21
C ASP A 546 0.70 20.57 -14.99
N ASP A 547 0.85 21.78 -14.47
CA ASP A 547 1.79 22.05 -13.36
C ASP A 547 1.26 21.55 -12.00
N ALA A 548 0.09 20.89 -11.95
CA ALA A 548 -0.62 20.58 -10.71
C ALA A 548 -0.35 19.18 -10.15
N ALA A 549 0.00 18.16 -10.98
CA ALA A 549 0.11 16.78 -10.52
C ALA A 549 1.05 15.95 -11.43
N MET A 550 1.58 14.84 -10.89
CA MET A 550 2.38 13.89 -11.66
C MET A 550 1.50 13.00 -12.54
N VAL A 551 1.97 12.67 -13.74
CA VAL A 551 1.28 11.78 -14.67
C VAL A 551 1.73 10.34 -14.47
N ARG A 552 0.78 9.43 -14.55
CA ARG A 552 0.98 7.97 -14.42
C ARG A 552 0.84 7.21 -15.72
N SER A 553 -0.12 7.58 -16.58
CA SER A 553 -0.37 6.88 -17.84
C SER A 553 -0.76 7.86 -18.94
N TYR A 554 -0.51 7.48 -20.19
CA TYR A 554 -0.90 8.21 -21.39
C TYR A 554 -1.57 7.30 -22.41
N ALA A 555 -2.52 7.83 -23.15
CA ALA A 555 -3.09 7.12 -24.30
C ALA A 555 -3.54 8.09 -25.42
N TRP A 556 -3.38 7.65 -26.67
CA TRP A 556 -3.93 8.35 -27.82
C TRP A 556 -5.38 7.93 -28.08
N SER A 557 -6.21 8.90 -28.51
CA SER A 557 -7.50 8.54 -29.10
C SER A 557 -7.29 7.71 -30.37
N PRO A 558 -8.20 6.79 -30.71
CA PRO A 558 -8.05 5.95 -31.91
C PRO A 558 -7.97 6.74 -33.22
N ASP A 559 -8.52 7.94 -33.29
CA ASP A 559 -8.44 8.86 -34.42
C ASP A 559 -7.12 9.67 -34.45
N GLY A 560 -6.29 9.55 -33.40
CA GLY A 560 -5.00 10.23 -33.30
C GLY A 560 -5.08 11.74 -33.12
N THR A 561 -6.23 12.31 -32.68
CA THR A 561 -6.41 13.75 -32.52
C THR A 561 -6.29 14.24 -31.09
N LYS A 562 -6.34 13.33 -30.11
CA LYS A 562 -6.32 13.67 -28.68
C LYS A 562 -5.37 12.79 -27.91
N VAL A 563 -4.78 13.35 -26.86
CA VAL A 563 -3.96 12.66 -25.86
C VAL A 563 -4.68 12.71 -24.53
N LEU A 564 -4.86 11.57 -23.87
CA LEU A 564 -5.31 11.56 -22.49
C LEU A 564 -4.14 11.22 -21.55
N ALA A 565 -4.23 11.71 -20.32
CA ALA A 565 -3.32 11.31 -19.27
C ALA A 565 -4.06 11.17 -17.93
N GLY A 566 -3.69 10.15 -17.16
CA GLY A 566 -4.10 9.92 -15.80
C GLY A 566 -3.11 10.52 -14.81
N PHE A 567 -3.60 11.18 -13.76
CA PHE A 567 -2.79 11.92 -12.81
C PHE A 567 -2.93 11.40 -11.37
N ASP A 568 -1.90 11.69 -10.55
CA ASP A 568 -1.89 11.40 -9.12
C ASP A 568 -2.99 12.13 -8.33
N ASP A 569 -3.53 13.23 -8.86
CA ASP A 569 -4.63 13.98 -8.25
C ASP A 569 -6.02 13.33 -8.44
N GLY A 570 -6.08 12.16 -9.06
CA GLY A 570 -7.33 11.45 -9.34
C GLY A 570 -8.12 11.99 -10.53
N VAL A 571 -7.53 12.91 -11.31
CA VAL A 571 -8.17 13.50 -12.49
C VAL A 571 -7.53 12.95 -13.76
N VAL A 572 -8.36 12.65 -14.76
CA VAL A 572 -7.88 12.40 -16.12
C VAL A 572 -8.10 13.63 -16.96
N ARG A 573 -7.08 14.06 -17.70
CA ARG A 573 -7.17 15.19 -18.62
C ARG A 573 -6.97 14.73 -20.05
N VAL A 574 -7.70 15.37 -20.96
CA VAL A 574 -7.63 15.09 -22.40
C VAL A 574 -7.24 16.39 -23.10
N TRP A 575 -6.19 16.34 -23.90
CA TRP A 575 -5.70 17.44 -24.71
C TRP A 575 -6.01 17.23 -26.19
N ASP A 576 -6.30 18.32 -26.86
CA ASP A 576 -6.24 18.40 -28.31
C ASP A 576 -4.76 18.52 -28.73
N GLU A 577 -4.30 17.62 -29.57
CA GLU A 577 -2.89 17.46 -29.91
C GLU A 577 -2.30 18.64 -30.72
N VAL A 578 -3.14 19.37 -31.48
CA VAL A 578 -2.68 20.47 -32.29
C VAL A 578 -2.58 21.75 -31.48
N SER A 579 -3.57 22.02 -30.63
CA SER A 579 -3.61 23.25 -29.85
C SER A 579 -2.89 23.15 -28.51
N GLY A 580 -2.58 21.93 -28.03
CA GLY A 580 -2.01 21.66 -26.71
C GLY A 580 -2.93 22.05 -25.54
N LYS A 581 -4.24 22.23 -25.79
CA LYS A 581 -5.21 22.66 -24.77
C LYS A 581 -5.98 21.48 -24.21
N VAL A 582 -6.25 21.53 -22.91
CA VAL A 582 -7.18 20.62 -22.27
C VAL A 582 -8.58 20.84 -22.83
N VAL A 583 -9.17 19.79 -23.39
CA VAL A 583 -10.53 19.80 -23.96
C VAL A 583 -11.53 19.08 -23.07
N LEU A 584 -11.06 18.21 -22.16
CA LEU A 584 -11.89 17.46 -21.24
C LEU A 584 -11.13 17.19 -19.94
N SER A 585 -11.82 17.24 -18.79
CA SER A 585 -11.30 16.84 -17.50
C SER A 585 -12.30 15.92 -16.82
N LEU A 586 -11.87 14.68 -16.49
CA LEU A 586 -12.68 13.66 -15.85
C LEU A 586 -12.28 13.61 -14.37
N ALA A 587 -13.09 14.23 -13.53
CA ALA A 587 -12.87 14.25 -12.10
C ALA A 587 -13.84 13.29 -11.40
N GLY A 588 -13.34 12.52 -10.44
CA GLY A 588 -14.18 11.59 -9.70
C GLY A 588 -13.43 10.51 -8.96
N HIS A 589 -12.26 10.06 -9.43
CA HIS A 589 -11.40 9.21 -8.63
C HIS A 589 -10.89 9.96 -7.41
N ARG A 590 -10.76 9.24 -6.30
CA ARG A 590 -10.33 9.81 -5.02
C ARG A 590 -8.81 9.84 -4.87
N PHE A 591 -8.14 8.90 -5.54
CA PHE A 591 -6.70 8.72 -5.54
C PHE A 591 -6.16 8.68 -6.96
N GLY A 592 -4.84 8.56 -7.10
CA GLY A 592 -4.15 8.58 -8.36
C GLY A 592 -4.77 7.63 -9.39
N VAL A 593 -4.89 8.11 -10.62
CA VAL A 593 -5.29 7.28 -11.75
C VAL A 593 -4.07 6.53 -12.23
N THR A 594 -4.06 5.22 -12.03
CA THR A 594 -2.92 4.35 -12.36
C THR A 594 -2.83 4.08 -13.84
N ASP A 595 -3.99 3.90 -14.49
CA ASP A 595 -4.07 3.64 -15.92
C ASP A 595 -5.35 4.22 -16.52
N ALA A 596 -5.28 4.69 -17.78
CA ALA A 596 -6.40 5.26 -18.49
C ALA A 596 -6.30 4.98 -19.99
N GLN A 597 -7.38 4.48 -20.59
CA GLN A 597 -7.40 4.05 -21.99
C GLN A 597 -8.68 4.47 -22.72
N TRP A 598 -8.57 4.70 -24.02
CA TRP A 598 -9.70 4.87 -24.91
C TRP A 598 -10.30 3.53 -25.31
N SER A 599 -11.64 3.46 -25.44
CA SER A 599 -12.26 2.33 -26.16
C SER A 599 -11.83 2.32 -27.61
N PRO A 600 -11.80 1.15 -28.29
CA PRO A 600 -11.36 1.05 -29.68
C PRO A 600 -12.19 1.90 -30.66
N ASP A 601 -13.45 2.20 -30.33
CA ASP A 601 -14.34 3.05 -31.12
C ASP A 601 -14.20 4.55 -30.79
N GLY A 602 -13.36 4.89 -29.79
CA GLY A 602 -13.13 6.27 -29.36
C GLY A 602 -14.29 6.95 -28.64
N THR A 603 -15.36 6.23 -28.31
CA THR A 603 -16.57 6.80 -27.69
C THR A 603 -16.50 6.84 -26.17
N ARG A 604 -15.64 6.02 -25.55
CA ARG A 604 -15.53 5.87 -24.10
C ARG A 604 -14.08 5.94 -23.64
N ILE A 605 -13.90 6.34 -22.38
CA ILE A 605 -12.63 6.29 -21.67
C ILE A 605 -12.80 5.35 -20.47
N LEU A 606 -11.83 4.45 -20.27
CA LEU A 606 -11.73 3.53 -19.15
C LEU A 606 -10.61 4.00 -18.25
N THR A 607 -10.84 4.03 -16.93
CA THR A 607 -9.83 4.43 -15.96
C THR A 607 -9.76 3.46 -14.80
N GLY A 608 -8.55 3.11 -14.38
CA GLY A 608 -8.24 2.40 -13.14
C GLY A 608 -7.56 3.32 -12.15
N SER A 609 -7.76 3.10 -10.86
CA SER A 609 -7.22 3.98 -9.83
C SER A 609 -6.79 3.19 -8.58
N GLU A 610 -5.85 3.79 -7.85
CA GLU A 610 -5.47 3.37 -6.51
C GLU A 610 -6.66 3.38 -5.54
N ASP A 611 -7.77 4.09 -5.87
CA ASP A 611 -9.01 4.03 -5.10
C ASP A 611 -9.75 2.68 -5.25
N GLY A 612 -9.15 1.71 -5.96
CA GLY A 612 -9.69 0.35 -6.17
C GLY A 612 -10.89 0.32 -7.11
N THR A 613 -11.16 1.39 -7.83
CA THR A 613 -12.31 1.47 -8.74
C THR A 613 -11.88 1.51 -10.20
N VAL A 614 -12.73 0.93 -11.04
CA VAL A 614 -12.66 1.08 -12.49
C VAL A 614 -13.87 1.87 -12.94
N ARG A 615 -13.66 2.94 -13.68
CA ARG A 615 -14.72 3.84 -14.16
C ARG A 615 -14.76 3.91 -15.66
N LEU A 616 -15.96 4.10 -16.18
CA LEU A 616 -16.23 4.29 -17.60
C LEU A 616 -16.84 5.66 -17.84
N TRP A 617 -16.28 6.40 -18.78
CA TRP A 617 -16.65 7.77 -19.07
C TRP A 617 -17.08 7.92 -20.54
N ASP A 618 -18.05 8.77 -20.81
CA ASP A 618 -18.32 9.24 -22.18
C ASP A 618 -17.21 10.17 -22.64
N ALA A 619 -16.57 9.84 -23.74
CA ALA A 619 -15.40 10.55 -24.24
C ALA A 619 -15.72 11.94 -24.85
N THR A 620 -17.00 12.28 -25.01
CA THR A 620 -17.47 13.56 -25.55
C THR A 620 -17.90 14.51 -24.45
N THR A 621 -18.66 14.01 -23.48
CA THR A 621 -19.25 14.83 -22.41
C THR A 621 -18.40 14.82 -21.15
N GLY A 622 -17.58 13.80 -20.92
CA GLY A 622 -16.85 13.58 -19.68
C GLY A 622 -17.72 13.07 -18.53
N GLU A 623 -18.97 12.72 -18.81
CA GLU A 623 -19.84 12.14 -17.79
C GLU A 623 -19.52 10.67 -17.56
N MET A 624 -19.61 10.23 -16.31
CA MET A 624 -19.44 8.83 -15.97
C MET A 624 -20.65 8.04 -16.47
N THR A 625 -20.43 6.98 -17.25
CA THR A 625 -21.49 6.22 -17.93
C THR A 625 -21.49 4.75 -17.53
N GLY A 626 -22.67 4.21 -17.30
CA GLY A 626 -23.06 2.82 -17.43
C GLY A 626 -22.52 1.82 -16.42
N LEU A 627 -21.23 1.71 -16.20
CA LEU A 627 -20.62 0.65 -15.39
C LEU A 627 -19.57 1.22 -14.44
N PHE A 628 -19.67 0.79 -13.20
CA PHE A 628 -18.72 1.12 -12.16
C PHE A 628 -18.35 -0.18 -11.43
N LEU A 629 -17.10 -0.55 -11.48
CA LEU A 629 -16.58 -1.75 -10.83
C LEU A 629 -15.82 -1.36 -9.58
N CYS A 630 -16.07 -2.11 -8.53
CA CYS A 630 -15.55 -1.88 -7.20
C CYS A 630 -14.94 -3.19 -6.69
N PHE A 631 -13.64 -3.21 -6.47
CA PHE A 631 -12.96 -4.37 -5.90
C PHE A 631 -13.04 -4.32 -4.38
N LEU A 632 -13.48 -5.40 -3.76
CA LEU A 632 -13.61 -5.52 -2.32
C LEU A 632 -12.33 -6.11 -1.70
N PRO A 633 -12.03 -5.81 -0.42
CA PRO A 633 -10.83 -6.30 0.25
C PRO A 633 -10.69 -7.84 0.30
N ASP A 634 -11.82 -8.56 0.27
CA ASP A 634 -11.87 -10.02 0.25
C ASP A 634 -11.65 -10.63 -1.16
N GLY A 635 -11.34 -9.77 -2.16
CA GLY A 635 -11.25 -10.14 -3.57
C GLY A 635 -12.61 -10.26 -4.25
N GLY A 636 -13.71 -9.94 -3.57
CA GLY A 636 -15.05 -9.78 -4.15
C GLY A 636 -15.11 -8.57 -5.07
N VAL A 637 -16.17 -8.46 -5.85
CA VAL A 637 -16.43 -7.31 -6.72
C VAL A 637 -17.88 -6.91 -6.65
N ALA A 638 -18.12 -5.62 -6.45
CA ALA A 638 -19.42 -5.00 -6.59
C ALA A 638 -19.54 -4.30 -7.95
N ILE A 639 -20.71 -4.39 -8.55
CA ILE A 639 -21.01 -3.70 -9.82
C ILE A 639 -22.14 -2.71 -9.54
N LEU A 640 -21.88 -1.45 -9.82
CA LEU A 640 -22.81 -0.34 -9.62
C LEU A 640 -23.17 0.28 -10.96
N ASP A 641 -24.43 0.68 -11.12
CA ASP A 641 -24.86 1.48 -12.27
C ASP A 641 -24.63 2.97 -12.01
N ALA A 642 -23.92 3.62 -12.90
CA ALA A 642 -23.84 5.09 -12.92
C ALA A 642 -25.05 5.69 -13.67
N PRO A 643 -25.50 6.88 -13.31
CA PRO A 643 -25.06 7.72 -12.20
C PRO A 643 -25.74 7.41 -10.86
N SER A 644 -26.68 6.44 -10.82
CA SER A 644 -27.50 6.14 -9.64
C SER A 644 -26.76 5.42 -8.53
N LEU A 645 -25.57 4.86 -8.81
CA LEU A 645 -24.78 4.03 -7.89
C LEU A 645 -25.60 2.87 -7.27
N SER A 646 -26.60 2.40 -7.97
CA SER A 646 -27.40 1.26 -7.52
C SER A 646 -26.66 -0.06 -7.75
N LEU A 647 -26.68 -0.95 -6.76
CA LEU A 647 -26.05 -2.25 -6.89
C LEU A 647 -26.74 -3.08 -7.98
N ARG A 648 -26.01 -3.44 -9.01
CA ARG A 648 -26.47 -4.29 -10.11
C ARG A 648 -26.20 -5.77 -9.84
N SER A 649 -25.00 -6.08 -9.33
CA SER A 649 -24.61 -7.42 -8.89
C SER A 649 -23.48 -7.36 -7.89
N GLY A 650 -23.42 -8.34 -6.99
CA GLY A 650 -22.40 -8.47 -5.96
C GLY A 650 -22.86 -9.39 -4.84
N PRO A 651 -21.98 -9.83 -3.95
CA PRO A 651 -22.36 -10.60 -2.78
C PRO A 651 -23.28 -9.76 -1.87
N GLY A 652 -24.16 -10.41 -1.12
CA GLY A 652 -25.11 -9.72 -0.23
C GLY A 652 -24.46 -8.86 0.84
N GLU A 653 -23.19 -9.16 1.17
CA GLU A 653 -22.37 -8.43 2.13
C GLU A 653 -21.84 -7.08 1.60
N VAL A 654 -21.97 -6.81 0.30
CA VAL A 654 -21.56 -5.53 -0.31
C VAL A 654 -22.23 -4.33 0.37
N TRP A 655 -23.46 -4.50 0.84
CA TRP A 655 -24.17 -3.44 1.56
C TRP A 655 -23.51 -3.03 2.89
N ASP A 656 -22.76 -3.94 3.50
CA ASP A 656 -22.00 -3.63 4.72
C ASP A 656 -20.78 -2.77 4.40
N TYR A 657 -20.24 -2.86 3.17
CA TYR A 657 -19.15 -2.02 2.67
C TYR A 657 -19.62 -0.69 2.08
N LEU A 658 -20.78 -0.68 1.42
CA LEU A 658 -21.32 0.51 0.72
C LEU A 658 -22.21 1.38 1.62
N GLY A 659 -22.48 0.96 2.84
CA GLY A 659 -23.47 1.57 3.70
C GLY A 659 -24.87 0.95 3.51
N ARG A 660 -25.83 1.32 4.34
CA ARG A 660 -27.18 0.75 4.28
C ARG A 660 -27.94 1.19 3.03
N PRO A 661 -28.80 0.33 2.44
CA PRO A 661 -29.60 0.69 1.27
C PRO A 661 -30.51 1.91 1.45
N GLU A 662 -30.71 2.35 2.69
CA GLU A 662 -31.54 3.51 3.05
C GLU A 662 -30.81 4.84 2.82
N ILE A 663 -29.49 4.79 2.49
CA ILE A 663 -28.61 5.95 2.30
C ILE A 663 -28.16 6.08 0.83
N LEU A 664 -28.33 5.01 0.03
CA LEU A 664 -28.02 4.98 -1.43
C LEU A 664 -29.22 5.41 -2.26
#